data_288f5b7b2e2f6214faa1c3778b646be5
#
_entry.id   288f5b7b2e2f6214faa1c3778b646be5
#
_cell.length_a   1.000
_cell.length_b   1.000
_cell.length_c   1.000
_cell.angle_alpha   90.00
_cell.angle_beta   90.00
_cell.angle_gamma   90.00
#
_symmetry.space_group_name_H-M   'P 1'
#
loop_
_entity.id
_entity.type
_entity.pdbx_description
1 polymer ?
#
loop_
_entity_poly.entity_id
_entity_poly.type
_entity_poly.pdbx_seq_one_letter_code
_entity_poly.pdbx_strand_id
1 'polypeptide(L)'
;GAGEQITLDLSGNGLMKVTVPTSELSKIIDINGKSLDSLVTNNGSLSADGGDAQLAAKTAENLMLGAVNVGSSGVISTASIDKRTGNVVIGGKDNNLVNIEGDIDISSKNPSSPSGALTITGTNVYFGGSTYASGSNGGKVSAKAKELIVLDSSIVAKGFRDNGGDLMVISEDVLLSTARTNVDMSGSVNGGSIKLHANNHNLAAGTFKADGKSSQGGNIDFAGQNVRLASADISAKGISQGGKVRIGGEYLGGQKLSTVSQKEYRGFINRFDNKNEIINAQNTIVDYDVNINISSTYGQGGTAVIWSDETTDFMGSINANGFLGADQNWITQASNNKEKGGFIEISSKNLLRTVKLDRVSVDYGTLLLDPKNITVDASGSAGGSLDNGLRAQVYYNYFNDSFSYFGTVGGRTQDSRSSVRNRFNRDFTTINHITPGRNFAERYSAEWRGFFKPKQTGTHRFYTYSDDSSWAWLFTQGWNNVDSWSDFISVRNTSNRLVDNRGAHGMRIRYSSNVTLQADTYYPLLIYFGERTGGDRIDFGWQGPGQGWTTNMSGVAYHNNDEFSSGLFTGASGSAGIETVSSFSTDSSSTNTVGSGTIQDLLTAGTDVYLRANQDITVSNAISATGGSGGNLSLLAGRDITINSNITTANGDLTLRANTSTSYGVVDSQRGSGTADITNNATINAGSGTVTAVIDGGTGLTNDQPGNISLGTITAGAINATGDSATGTITGTSLTASNNSGRTVNISGYEIGTISTISTKGNNTNWRVTRLNSSTDNSFSNLPSADF
;
A
#
# COMPACT_ATOMS: atom_id res chain seq x y z
N GLY A 1 18.70 20.93 34.02
CA GLY A 1 17.50 20.94 33.18
C GLY A 1 16.58 22.06 33.58
N ALA A 2 16.15 22.74 32.61
CA ALA A 2 15.10 23.72 32.79
C ALA A 2 13.77 22.99 32.66
N GLY A 3 12.96 23.12 33.51
CA GLY A 3 11.74 22.38 33.73
C GLY A 3 11.62 22.08 35.20
N GLU A 4 10.64 21.30 35.55
CA GLU A 4 10.50 21.00 36.98
C GLU A 4 11.58 20.02 37.49
N GLN A 5 12.01 19.07 36.64
CA GLN A 5 12.96 18.03 37.11
C GLN A 5 13.74 17.33 35.97
N ILE A 6 15.04 17.05 36.18
CA ILE A 6 15.78 15.99 35.52
C ILE A 6 16.02 14.87 36.55
N THR A 7 15.73 13.65 36.14
CA THR A 7 15.93 12.48 36.99
C THR A 7 16.85 11.50 36.31
N LEU A 8 17.95 11.13 36.97
CA LEU A 8 18.92 10.13 36.55
C LEU A 8 19.02 9.06 37.63
N ASP A 9 18.80 7.81 37.25
CA ASP A 9 19.15 6.68 38.13
C ASP A 9 20.40 6.00 37.60
N LEU A 10 21.54 6.31 38.21
CA LEU A 10 22.86 5.85 37.79
C LEU A 10 23.22 4.48 38.35
N SER A 11 22.48 3.97 39.33
CA SER A 11 22.82 2.74 40.04
C SER A 11 21.70 1.71 40.09
N GLY A 12 20.55 2.01 39.54
CA GLY A 12 19.37 1.14 39.60
C GLY A 12 18.67 1.08 40.94
N ASN A 13 19.10 1.90 41.91
CA ASN A 13 18.58 1.93 43.28
C ASN A 13 18.62 3.32 43.94
N GLY A 14 18.97 4.34 43.20
CA GLY A 14 19.02 5.71 43.67
C GLY A 14 18.69 6.72 42.58
N LEU A 15 18.04 7.77 42.94
CA LEU A 15 17.64 8.85 42.06
C LEU A 15 18.43 10.11 42.37
N MET A 16 19.09 10.68 41.38
CA MET A 16 19.61 12.04 41.46
C MET A 16 18.60 12.98 40.87
N LYS A 17 18.01 13.88 41.65
CA LYS A 17 17.07 14.92 41.22
C LYS A 17 17.76 16.26 41.17
N VAL A 18 17.73 16.92 39.99
CA VAL A 18 18.12 18.31 39.84
C VAL A 18 16.89 19.12 39.50
N THR A 19 16.56 20.12 40.33
CA THR A 19 15.40 20.97 40.15
C THR A 19 15.82 22.39 39.79
N VAL A 20 15.28 22.91 38.70
CA VAL A 20 15.47 24.31 38.26
C VAL A 20 14.09 25.01 38.22
N PRO A 21 13.94 26.16 38.85
CA PRO A 21 12.69 26.91 38.86
C PRO A 21 12.28 27.41 37.45
N THR A 22 11.03 27.24 37.05
CA THR A 22 10.51 27.64 35.74
C THR A 22 10.56 29.14 35.48
N SER A 23 10.60 30.00 36.53
CA SER A 23 10.72 31.46 36.41
C SER A 23 12.04 31.94 35.80
N GLU A 24 13.08 31.08 35.73
CA GLU A 24 14.37 31.45 35.17
C GLU A 24 14.59 31.02 33.71
N LEU A 25 13.62 30.36 33.11
CA LEU A 25 13.75 29.75 31.80
C LEU A 25 13.97 30.74 30.65
N SER A 26 13.38 31.93 30.74
CA SER A 26 13.55 32.98 29.74
C SER A 26 14.95 33.64 29.74
N LYS A 27 15.80 33.23 30.68
CA LYS A 27 17.14 33.80 30.87
C LYS A 27 18.25 32.77 30.79
N ILE A 28 17.94 31.53 30.36
CA ILE A 28 18.98 30.51 30.26
C ILE A 28 19.85 30.82 29.04
N ILE A 29 21.01 31.32 29.33
CA ILE A 29 22.09 31.58 28.42
C ILE A 29 23.30 30.74 28.86
N ASP A 30 24.13 30.33 27.92
CA ASP A 30 25.40 29.68 28.21
C ASP A 30 26.39 30.70 28.88
N ILE A 31 27.57 30.22 29.27
CA ILE A 31 28.61 31.05 29.86
C ILE A 31 29.06 32.19 28.96
N ASN A 32 28.76 32.11 27.63
CA ASN A 32 29.09 33.14 26.64
C ASN A 32 27.90 34.05 26.33
N GLY A 33 26.80 33.93 27.03
CA GLY A 33 25.59 34.72 26.82
C GLY A 33 24.71 34.25 25.65
N LYS A 34 24.96 33.09 25.07
CA LYS A 34 24.16 32.52 24.01
C LYS A 34 22.93 31.79 24.57
N SER A 35 21.76 32.03 23.98
CA SER A 35 20.54 31.29 24.30
C SER A 35 20.77 29.78 24.14
N LEU A 36 20.28 29.00 25.07
CA LEU A 36 20.28 27.55 24.96
C LEU A 36 19.10 27.07 24.10
N ASP A 37 19.38 26.15 23.17
CA ASP A 37 18.39 25.63 22.21
C ASP A 37 17.50 24.52 22.82
N SER A 38 17.78 24.06 24.03
CA SER A 38 17.01 23.01 24.71
C SER A 38 17.09 23.07 26.22
N LEU A 39 16.05 22.58 26.90
CA LEU A 39 15.98 22.56 28.37
C LEU A 39 16.85 21.46 28.97
N VAL A 40 16.93 20.32 28.29
CA VAL A 40 17.76 19.18 28.69
C VAL A 40 18.57 18.73 27.48
N THR A 41 19.89 18.70 27.60
CA THR A 41 20.77 18.23 26.54
C THR A 41 21.73 17.17 27.05
N ASN A 42 21.84 16.06 26.34
CA ASN A 42 22.90 15.09 26.50
C ASN A 42 23.78 15.03 25.26
N ASN A 43 24.98 15.57 25.33
CA ASN A 43 26.02 15.50 24.31
C ASN A 43 27.21 14.62 24.75
N GLY A 44 27.08 13.93 25.87
CA GLY A 44 28.08 13.02 26.44
C GLY A 44 27.50 11.62 26.69
N SER A 45 28.17 10.84 27.49
CA SER A 45 27.74 9.50 27.88
C SER A 45 26.97 9.48 29.20
N LEU A 46 25.78 8.87 29.17
CA LEU A 46 24.98 8.55 30.34
C LEU A 46 24.88 7.03 30.43
N SER A 47 25.39 6.44 31.49
CA SER A 47 25.39 4.99 31.70
C SER A 47 24.71 4.60 33.00
N ALA A 48 23.73 3.69 32.92
CA ALA A 48 22.99 3.12 34.04
C ALA A 48 22.66 1.64 33.77
N ASP A 49 23.68 0.85 33.48
CA ASP A 49 23.52 -0.55 33.11
C ASP A 49 22.75 -1.36 34.17
N GLY A 50 21.70 -2.05 33.77
CA GLY A 50 20.76 -2.75 34.64
C GLY A 50 19.86 -1.84 35.48
N GLY A 51 19.83 -0.52 35.19
CA GLY A 51 19.04 0.48 35.87
C GLY A 51 18.20 1.32 34.89
N ASP A 52 17.66 2.43 35.37
CA ASP A 52 16.79 3.29 34.60
C ASP A 52 17.44 4.65 34.30
N ALA A 53 17.32 5.16 33.12
CA ALA A 53 17.68 6.52 32.75
C ALA A 53 16.44 7.29 32.31
N GLN A 54 16.23 8.48 32.87
CA GLN A 54 15.10 9.34 32.49
C GLN A 54 15.60 10.74 32.15
N LEU A 55 15.31 11.22 30.95
CA LEU A 55 15.49 12.60 30.51
C LEU A 55 14.12 13.21 30.27
N ALA A 56 13.74 14.14 31.12
CA ALA A 56 12.44 14.78 31.03
C ALA A 56 12.56 16.31 31.22
N ALA A 57 11.78 17.08 30.49
CA ALA A 57 11.64 18.51 30.65
C ALA A 57 10.15 18.88 30.64
N LYS A 58 9.81 19.95 31.36
CA LYS A 58 8.48 20.55 31.33
C LYS A 58 8.63 22.00 30.87
N THR A 59 7.99 22.34 29.76
CA THR A 59 7.97 23.70 29.24
C THR A 59 6.75 24.44 29.74
N ALA A 60 6.92 25.73 30.10
CA ALA A 60 5.83 26.67 30.06
C ALA A 60 5.65 27.12 28.60
N GLU A 61 4.42 27.19 28.16
CA GLU A 61 3.99 27.42 26.76
C GLU A 61 4.98 28.21 25.89
N ASN A 62 5.46 27.57 24.79
CA ASN A 62 6.16 28.18 23.65
C ASN A 62 7.52 28.89 23.90
N LEU A 63 8.25 28.59 24.97
CA LEU A 63 9.46 29.35 25.28
C LEU A 63 10.76 28.79 24.67
N MET A 64 10.81 27.53 24.18
CA MET A 64 12.04 26.97 23.58
C MET A 64 11.72 25.90 22.53
N LEU A 65 12.51 25.88 21.45
CA LEU A 65 12.38 24.97 20.31
C LEU A 65 12.70 23.50 20.59
N GLY A 66 13.44 23.22 21.65
CA GLY A 66 13.81 21.84 21.98
C GLY A 66 13.83 21.59 23.49
N ALA A 67 12.79 20.93 24.02
CA ALA A 67 12.73 20.63 25.45
C ALA A 67 13.73 19.56 25.87
N VAL A 68 13.92 18.52 25.07
CA VAL A 68 14.91 17.45 25.33
C VAL A 68 15.71 17.18 24.08
N ASN A 69 17.03 17.21 24.20
CA ASN A 69 17.95 16.94 23.10
C ASN A 69 18.99 15.87 23.50
N VAL A 70 19.07 14.80 22.73
CA VAL A 70 20.18 13.87 22.73
C VAL A 70 20.95 14.14 21.44
N GLY A 71 21.99 14.96 21.54
CA GLY A 71 22.79 15.40 20.40
C GLY A 71 23.54 14.24 19.73
N SER A 72 24.11 14.46 18.55
CA SER A 72 24.76 13.43 17.74
C SER A 72 25.96 12.75 18.41
N SER A 73 26.58 13.37 19.40
CA SER A 73 27.62 12.76 20.25
C SER A 73 27.08 12.18 21.55
N GLY A 74 25.78 12.32 21.82
CA GLY A 74 25.14 11.83 23.03
C GLY A 74 24.95 10.31 22.99
N VAL A 75 25.27 9.65 24.07
CA VAL A 75 25.06 8.21 24.26
C VAL A 75 24.27 7.99 25.55
N ILE A 76 23.24 7.17 25.49
CA ILE A 76 22.50 6.69 26.66
C ILE A 76 22.59 5.18 26.68
N SER A 77 23.18 4.61 27.73
CA SER A 77 23.31 3.16 27.92
C SER A 77 22.66 2.72 29.24
N THR A 78 21.68 1.86 29.14
CA THR A 78 21.07 1.12 30.24
C THR A 78 21.05 -0.37 29.92
N ALA A 79 22.15 -0.86 29.37
CA ALA A 79 22.24 -2.24 28.93
C ALA A 79 21.85 -3.23 30.03
N SER A 80 21.06 -4.22 29.71
CA SER A 80 20.56 -5.22 30.66
C SER A 80 21.69 -6.11 31.15
N ILE A 81 21.77 -6.33 32.49
CA ILE A 81 22.73 -7.20 33.13
C ILE A 81 21.99 -8.33 33.84
N ASP A 82 22.27 -9.57 33.48
CA ASP A 82 21.63 -10.78 33.99
C ASP A 82 20.10 -10.72 33.89
N LYS A 83 19.41 -10.68 35.03
CA LYS A 83 17.92 -10.60 35.06
C LYS A 83 17.40 -9.16 35.19
N ARG A 84 18.28 -8.16 35.27
CA ARG A 84 17.89 -6.76 35.39
C ARG A 84 17.85 -6.15 33.99
N THR A 85 16.68 -5.76 33.55
CA THR A 85 16.47 -5.03 32.28
C THR A 85 16.63 -3.54 32.52
N GLY A 86 17.41 -2.87 31.69
CA GLY A 86 17.55 -1.42 31.74
C GLY A 86 16.43 -0.73 30.97
N ASN A 87 15.98 0.43 31.46
CA ASN A 87 14.95 1.19 30.77
C ASN A 87 15.40 2.63 30.50
N VAL A 88 14.98 3.18 29.37
CA VAL A 88 15.21 4.57 29.02
C VAL A 88 13.87 5.27 28.79
N VAL A 89 13.68 6.41 29.42
CA VAL A 89 12.51 7.27 29.22
C VAL A 89 12.99 8.65 28.81
N ILE A 90 12.54 9.13 27.64
CA ILE A 90 12.90 10.44 27.10
C ILE A 90 11.61 11.20 26.77
N GLY A 91 11.56 12.47 27.25
CA GLY A 91 10.45 13.35 26.95
C GLY A 91 9.72 13.88 28.16
N GLY A 92 8.52 14.38 27.99
CA GLY A 92 7.69 15.00 29.04
C GLY A 92 6.26 15.27 28.55
N LYS A 93 5.42 15.71 29.48
CA LYS A 93 4.04 16.14 29.15
C LYS A 93 4.07 17.53 28.54
N ASP A 94 3.24 17.71 27.53
CA ASP A 94 2.78 18.99 26.93
C ASP A 94 3.86 19.89 26.29
N ASN A 95 3.66 20.19 25.00
CA ASN A 95 4.40 21.14 24.15
C ASN A 95 5.92 20.94 24.03
N ASN A 96 6.41 19.70 24.17
CA ASN A 96 7.84 19.42 24.14
C ASN A 96 8.31 18.93 22.76
N LEU A 97 9.33 19.57 22.21
CA LEU A 97 10.13 18.98 21.14
C LEU A 97 11.16 18.02 21.75
N VAL A 98 11.15 16.79 21.31
CA VAL A 98 12.17 15.79 21.63
C VAL A 98 13.02 15.54 20.39
N ASN A 99 14.30 15.85 20.48
CA ASN A 99 15.28 15.63 19.42
C ASN A 99 16.28 14.56 19.84
N ILE A 100 16.36 13.45 19.11
CA ILE A 100 17.30 12.37 19.36
C ILE A 100 18.12 12.17 18.09
N GLU A 101 19.40 12.49 18.15
CA GLU A 101 20.41 12.26 17.10
C GLU A 101 21.48 11.28 17.55
N GLY A 102 21.60 11.06 18.84
CA GLY A 102 22.62 10.20 19.47
C GLY A 102 22.17 8.74 19.59
N ASP A 103 23.04 7.94 20.17
CA ASP A 103 22.84 6.50 20.30
C ASP A 103 22.19 6.12 21.65
N ILE A 104 21.31 5.12 21.60
CA ILE A 104 20.63 4.56 22.77
C ILE A 104 20.88 3.06 22.80
N ASP A 105 21.47 2.56 23.88
CA ASP A 105 21.75 1.13 24.09
C ASP A 105 20.97 0.60 25.30
N ILE A 106 19.93 -0.18 25.00
CA ILE A 106 19.15 -0.95 25.98
C ILE A 106 19.30 -2.45 25.73
N SER A 107 20.33 -2.87 24.99
CA SER A 107 20.61 -4.27 24.68
C SER A 107 20.95 -5.08 25.92
N SER A 108 20.95 -6.40 25.80
CA SER A 108 21.46 -7.28 26.85
C SER A 108 22.92 -7.60 26.63
N LYS A 109 23.76 -7.37 27.64
CA LYS A 109 25.18 -7.82 27.66
C LYS A 109 25.30 -9.34 27.69
N ASN A 110 24.27 -10.04 28.18
CA ASN A 110 24.19 -11.49 28.17
C ASN A 110 23.16 -11.95 27.11
N PRO A 111 23.58 -12.64 26.03
CA PRO A 111 22.64 -13.12 24.99
C PRO A 111 21.54 -14.05 25.48
N SER A 112 21.65 -14.54 26.74
CA SER A 112 20.62 -15.38 27.35
C SER A 112 19.61 -14.60 28.20
N SER A 113 19.79 -13.30 28.34
CA SER A 113 18.90 -12.41 29.09
C SER A 113 18.11 -11.51 28.13
N PRO A 114 16.87 -11.10 28.47
CA PRO A 114 16.10 -10.18 27.68
C PRO A 114 16.72 -8.78 27.63
N SER A 115 16.42 -8.03 26.58
CA SER A 115 16.79 -6.62 26.48
C SER A 115 15.79 -5.73 27.23
N GLY A 116 16.09 -4.43 27.33
CA GLY A 116 15.30 -3.43 28.04
C GLY A 116 14.16 -2.80 27.23
N ALA A 117 13.71 -1.63 27.71
CA ALA A 117 12.66 -0.85 27.04
C ALA A 117 13.08 0.63 26.89
N LEU A 118 12.71 1.21 25.74
CA LEU A 118 12.82 2.64 25.43
C LEU A 118 11.42 3.25 25.25
N THR A 119 11.16 4.33 25.96
CA THR A 119 9.93 5.11 25.80
C THR A 119 10.28 6.56 25.50
N ILE A 120 9.75 7.07 24.40
CA ILE A 120 9.89 8.45 23.94
C ILE A 120 8.51 9.10 23.89
N THR A 121 8.35 10.29 24.47
CA THR A 121 7.09 11.04 24.43
C THR A 121 7.34 12.52 24.23
N GLY A 122 6.57 13.15 23.33
CA GLY A 122 6.67 14.58 23.03
C GLY A 122 5.44 15.09 22.30
N THR A 123 5.38 16.39 22.07
CA THR A 123 4.43 16.95 21.09
C THR A 123 4.95 16.74 19.68
N ASN A 124 6.22 17.06 19.46
CA ASN A 124 6.97 16.79 18.25
C ASN A 124 8.21 15.96 18.59
N VAL A 125 8.45 14.89 17.86
CA VAL A 125 9.57 13.97 18.11
C VAL A 125 10.38 13.79 16.83
N TYR A 126 11.65 14.15 16.88
CA TYR A 126 12.63 13.68 15.92
C TYR A 126 13.38 12.50 16.54
N PHE A 127 13.20 11.31 15.99
CA PHE A 127 13.84 10.08 16.44
C PHE A 127 14.85 9.63 15.39
N GLY A 128 16.08 10.11 15.53
CA GLY A 128 17.26 9.75 14.74
C GLY A 128 18.24 8.90 15.52
N GLY A 129 19.49 8.86 15.06
CA GLY A 129 20.56 8.09 15.67
C GLY A 129 20.36 6.58 15.60
N SER A 130 21.01 5.85 16.54
CA SER A 130 20.91 4.39 16.58
C SER A 130 20.32 3.91 17.90
N THR A 131 19.44 2.92 17.84
CA THR A 131 18.90 2.26 19.03
C THR A 131 19.24 0.78 19.00
N TYR A 132 19.96 0.31 20.02
CA TYR A 132 20.32 -1.09 20.21
C TYR A 132 19.47 -1.69 21.32
N ALA A 133 18.70 -2.70 21.00
CA ALA A 133 17.73 -3.33 21.91
C ALA A 133 17.70 -4.86 21.75
N SER A 134 18.84 -5.47 21.44
CA SER A 134 18.92 -6.92 21.19
C SER A 134 19.22 -7.71 22.45
N GLY A 135 18.65 -8.92 22.58
CA GLY A 135 18.84 -9.81 23.73
C GLY A 135 18.37 -11.23 23.43
N SER A 136 18.11 -12.08 24.46
CA SER A 136 17.48 -13.39 24.23
C SER A 136 16.14 -13.21 23.50
N ASN A 137 15.31 -12.31 23.98
CA ASN A 137 14.23 -11.65 23.26
C ASN A 137 14.63 -10.21 22.91
N GLY A 138 14.20 -9.71 21.78
CA GLY A 138 14.38 -8.31 21.43
C GLY A 138 13.62 -7.40 22.40
N GLY A 139 14.10 -6.15 22.55
CA GLY A 139 13.54 -5.17 23.47
C GLY A 139 12.30 -4.48 22.92
N LYS A 140 11.76 -3.59 23.75
CA LYS A 140 10.59 -2.79 23.42
C LYS A 140 10.98 -1.34 23.17
N VAL A 141 10.61 -0.81 22.01
CA VAL A 141 10.83 0.59 21.65
C VAL A 141 9.48 1.25 21.37
N SER A 142 9.17 2.32 22.11
CA SER A 142 7.93 3.06 21.95
C SER A 142 8.21 4.53 21.79
N ALA A 143 7.67 5.15 20.73
CA ALA A 143 7.68 6.59 20.53
C ALA A 143 6.25 7.09 20.32
N LYS A 144 5.86 8.14 21.06
CA LYS A 144 4.55 8.76 20.96
C LYS A 144 4.66 10.26 20.81
N ALA A 145 3.93 10.83 19.88
CA ALA A 145 3.82 12.28 19.72
C ALA A 145 2.37 12.72 19.56
N LYS A 146 2.11 13.97 19.95
CA LYS A 146 0.80 14.59 19.80
C LYS A 146 0.59 15.16 18.39
N GLU A 147 1.65 15.70 17.77
CA GLU A 147 1.56 16.33 16.46
C GLU A 147 2.37 15.57 15.41
N LEU A 148 3.68 15.40 15.61
CA LEU A 148 4.55 14.85 14.58
C LEU A 148 5.62 13.94 15.13
N ILE A 149 5.84 12.81 14.46
CA ILE A 149 7.05 12.00 14.60
C ILE A 149 7.80 11.98 13.27
N VAL A 150 9.09 12.31 13.31
CA VAL A 150 10.04 11.97 12.25
C VAL A 150 10.90 10.82 12.74
N LEU A 151 10.74 9.67 12.13
CA LEU A 151 11.57 8.49 12.38
C LEU A 151 12.68 8.42 11.33
N ASP A 152 13.91 8.65 11.76
CA ASP A 152 15.13 8.69 10.93
C ASP A 152 16.26 7.85 11.55
N SER A 153 15.90 6.76 12.20
CA SER A 153 16.73 5.99 13.11
C SER A 153 17.07 4.60 12.58
N SER A 154 18.22 4.08 13.02
CA SER A 154 18.53 2.66 12.94
C SER A 154 18.12 1.98 14.26
N ILE A 155 17.09 1.15 14.27
CA ILE A 155 16.57 0.47 15.47
C ILE A 155 16.76 -1.03 15.31
N VAL A 156 17.59 -1.64 16.17
CA VAL A 156 17.90 -3.06 16.11
C VAL A 156 17.53 -3.73 17.43
N ALA A 157 16.46 -4.53 17.40
CA ALA A 157 15.95 -5.26 18.57
C ALA A 157 15.78 -6.76 18.25
N LYS A 158 16.91 -7.42 17.97
CA LYS A 158 16.92 -8.85 17.60
C LYS A 158 16.75 -9.75 18.81
N GLY A 159 15.95 -10.82 18.64
CA GLY A 159 15.91 -11.94 19.56
C GLY A 159 16.95 -12.99 19.17
N PHE A 160 17.99 -13.17 19.98
CA PHE A 160 19.07 -14.12 19.67
C PHE A 160 18.71 -15.58 19.97
N ARG A 161 17.72 -15.82 20.83
CA ARG A 161 17.25 -17.15 21.21
C ARG A 161 15.79 -17.37 20.93
N ASP A 162 14.99 -16.31 21.08
CA ASP A 162 13.52 -16.37 21.00
C ASP A 162 12.97 -15.39 19.95
N ASN A 163 12.03 -14.56 20.35
CA ASN A 163 11.31 -13.65 19.46
C ASN A 163 12.05 -12.33 19.25
N GLY A 164 11.86 -11.72 18.11
CA GLY A 164 12.27 -10.34 17.85
C GLY A 164 11.57 -9.35 18.78
N GLY A 165 12.01 -8.08 18.74
CA GLY A 165 11.49 -7.02 19.59
C GLY A 165 10.16 -6.43 19.10
N ASP A 166 9.70 -5.42 19.85
CA ASP A 166 8.48 -4.68 19.53
C ASP A 166 8.81 -3.20 19.31
N LEU A 167 8.46 -2.67 18.13
CA LEU A 167 8.48 -1.23 17.85
C LEU A 167 7.05 -0.71 17.76
N MET A 168 6.77 0.35 18.50
CA MET A 168 5.50 1.06 18.43
C MET A 168 5.73 2.56 18.29
N VAL A 169 5.42 3.13 17.13
CA VAL A 169 5.52 4.57 16.84
C VAL A 169 4.12 5.09 16.55
N ILE A 170 3.64 6.01 17.38
CA ILE A 170 2.28 6.53 17.31
C ILE A 170 2.31 8.06 17.31
N SER A 171 1.72 8.69 16.30
CA SER A 171 1.43 10.12 16.29
C SER A 171 -0.08 10.35 16.27
N GLU A 172 -0.53 11.36 17.02
CA GLU A 172 -1.94 11.76 16.95
C GLU A 172 -2.26 12.60 15.70
N ASP A 173 -1.24 13.02 14.92
CA ASP A 173 -1.43 13.70 13.65
C ASP A 173 -0.55 13.07 12.55
N VAL A 174 0.74 13.40 12.44
CA VAL A 174 1.61 13.01 11.34
C VAL A 174 2.76 12.11 11.80
N LEU A 175 2.98 11.01 11.08
CA LEU A 175 4.16 10.17 11.19
C LEU A 175 4.89 10.16 9.85
N LEU A 176 6.17 10.46 9.90
CA LEU A 176 7.07 10.44 8.75
C LEU A 176 8.25 9.52 9.06
N SER A 177 8.42 8.41 8.36
CA SER A 177 9.68 7.67 8.41
C SER A 177 10.51 7.92 7.17
N THR A 178 11.84 7.96 7.37
CA THR A 178 12.78 8.33 6.31
C THR A 178 13.30 7.09 5.59
N ALA A 179 13.83 7.18 4.37
CA ALA A 179 14.49 6.06 3.72
C ALA A 179 15.81 5.64 4.42
N ARG A 180 16.34 6.46 5.33
CA ARG A 180 17.43 6.06 6.23
C ARG A 180 16.95 5.24 7.42
N THR A 181 15.65 5.22 7.66
CA THR A 181 15.06 4.37 8.71
C THR A 181 15.37 2.92 8.43
N ASN A 182 15.96 2.26 9.43
CA ASN A 182 16.29 0.85 9.37
C ASN A 182 15.83 0.17 10.66
N VAL A 183 14.77 -0.60 10.59
CA VAL A 183 14.16 -1.29 11.72
C VAL A 183 14.36 -2.79 11.56
N ASP A 184 15.01 -3.43 12.55
CA ASP A 184 15.21 -4.88 12.54
C ASP A 184 14.72 -5.50 13.87
N MET A 185 13.50 -6.05 13.78
CA MET A 185 12.81 -6.78 14.86
C MET A 185 12.84 -8.29 14.61
N SER A 186 13.89 -8.81 13.97
CA SER A 186 13.98 -10.24 13.66
C SER A 186 14.27 -11.08 14.89
N GLY A 187 13.75 -12.32 14.91
CA GLY A 187 14.00 -13.28 15.99
C GLY A 187 14.60 -14.59 15.52
N SER A 188 15.28 -15.29 16.41
CA SER A 188 15.79 -16.64 16.15
C SER A 188 14.66 -17.66 16.06
N VAL A 189 13.55 -17.43 16.72
CA VAL A 189 12.33 -18.25 16.61
C VAL A 189 11.33 -17.48 15.74
N ASN A 190 10.61 -16.53 16.31
CA ASN A 190 9.61 -15.74 15.58
C ASN A 190 10.10 -14.31 15.36
N GLY A 191 9.65 -13.68 14.26
CA GLY A 191 9.79 -12.25 14.09
C GLY A 191 9.02 -11.47 15.16
N GLY A 192 9.40 -10.21 15.37
CA GLY A 192 8.76 -9.31 16.31
C GLY A 192 7.59 -8.53 15.72
N SER A 193 7.33 -7.35 16.27
CA SER A 193 6.23 -6.49 15.85
C SER A 193 6.72 -5.08 15.52
N ILE A 194 6.21 -4.51 14.44
CA ILE A 194 6.45 -3.13 14.01
C ILE A 194 5.10 -2.47 13.79
N LYS A 195 4.83 -1.38 14.50
CA LYS A 195 3.61 -0.59 14.35
C LYS A 195 3.94 0.88 14.14
N LEU A 196 3.61 1.39 12.96
CA LEU A 196 3.70 2.81 12.61
C LEU A 196 2.30 3.34 12.39
N HIS A 197 1.77 4.08 13.35
CA HIS A 197 0.41 4.58 13.32
C HIS A 197 0.37 6.10 13.44
N ALA A 198 -0.43 6.74 12.60
CA ALA A 198 -0.77 8.14 12.72
C ALA A 198 -2.29 8.31 12.63
N ASN A 199 -2.86 9.30 13.31
CA ASN A 199 -4.30 9.51 13.14
C ASN A 199 -4.61 10.12 11.78
N ASN A 200 -3.73 10.96 11.21
CA ASN A 200 -3.98 11.66 9.96
C ASN A 200 -3.06 11.13 8.83
N HIS A 201 -1.77 11.45 8.83
CA HIS A 201 -0.86 11.08 7.75
C HIS A 201 0.26 10.15 8.22
N ASN A 202 0.36 8.98 7.61
CA ASN A 202 1.48 8.05 7.79
C ASN A 202 2.25 7.92 6.47
N LEU A 203 3.40 8.56 6.41
CA LEU A 203 4.28 8.56 5.25
C LEU A 203 5.52 7.73 5.60
N ALA A 204 5.66 6.55 5.00
CA ALA A 204 6.69 5.60 5.39
C ALA A 204 7.65 5.28 4.25
N ALA A 205 8.96 5.36 4.58
CA ALA A 205 10.07 4.90 3.75
C ALA A 205 11.11 4.22 4.64
N GLY A 206 12.01 3.43 4.05
CA GLY A 206 13.10 2.75 4.76
C GLY A 206 12.92 1.24 4.83
N THR A 207 13.69 0.60 5.69
CA THR A 207 13.71 -0.86 5.83
C THR A 207 13.02 -1.29 7.13
N PHE A 208 12.08 -2.21 7.02
CA PHE A 208 11.33 -2.75 8.16
C PHE A 208 11.37 -4.27 8.15
N LYS A 209 12.08 -4.87 9.12
CA LYS A 209 12.27 -6.33 9.20
C LYS A 209 11.71 -6.90 10.49
N ALA A 210 10.89 -7.93 10.34
CA ALA A 210 10.37 -8.75 11.42
C ALA A 210 10.45 -10.24 11.04
N ASP A 211 11.62 -10.69 10.58
CA ASP A 211 11.83 -12.06 10.10
C ASP A 211 11.97 -13.07 11.27
N GLY A 212 11.35 -14.24 11.12
CA GLY A 212 11.54 -15.39 12.00
C GLY A 212 12.51 -16.41 11.38
N LYS A 213 13.60 -16.76 12.07
CA LYS A 213 14.66 -17.61 11.51
C LYS A 213 14.41 -19.10 11.63
N SER A 214 13.55 -19.54 12.53
CA SER A 214 13.23 -20.96 12.70
C SER A 214 11.73 -21.27 12.74
N SER A 215 10.87 -20.23 12.86
CA SER A 215 9.41 -20.40 12.91
C SER A 215 8.69 -19.35 12.04
N GLN A 216 7.91 -18.47 12.62
CA GLN A 216 7.04 -17.54 11.91
C GLN A 216 7.66 -16.16 11.72
N GLY A 217 7.36 -15.50 10.59
CA GLY A 217 7.56 -14.07 10.43
C GLY A 217 6.71 -13.28 11.42
N GLY A 218 7.09 -12.02 11.68
CA GLY A 218 6.40 -11.14 12.61
C GLY A 218 5.25 -10.37 12.00
N ASN A 219 4.84 -9.29 12.67
CA ASN A 219 3.74 -8.44 12.24
C ASN A 219 4.23 -7.01 11.96
N ILE A 220 3.79 -6.43 10.84
CA ILE A 220 4.13 -5.05 10.46
C ILE A 220 2.86 -4.32 10.05
N ASP A 221 2.55 -3.22 10.74
CA ASP A 221 1.34 -2.43 10.54
C ASP A 221 1.66 -0.96 10.24
N PHE A 222 1.09 -0.44 9.16
CA PHE A 222 1.08 0.97 8.81
C PHE A 222 -0.36 1.47 8.78
N ALA A 223 -0.74 2.37 9.70
CA ALA A 223 -2.10 2.88 9.82
C ALA A 223 -2.15 4.41 9.88
N GLY A 224 -3.24 4.98 9.38
CA GLY A 224 -3.53 6.41 9.36
C GLY A 224 -4.73 6.69 8.46
N GLN A 225 -5.30 7.91 8.52
CA GLN A 225 -6.33 8.29 7.53
C GLN A 225 -5.77 8.34 6.11
N ASN A 226 -4.51 8.76 5.97
CA ASN A 226 -3.80 8.76 4.69
C ASN A 226 -2.48 8.02 4.90
N VAL A 227 -2.34 6.87 4.26
CA VAL A 227 -1.14 6.04 4.32
C VAL A 227 -0.44 6.04 2.98
N ARG A 228 0.85 6.35 2.98
CA ARG A 228 1.68 6.23 1.79
C ARG A 228 3.01 5.59 2.12
N LEU A 229 3.34 4.56 1.38
CA LEU A 229 4.65 3.93 1.41
C LEU A 229 5.41 4.26 0.12
N ALA A 230 6.67 4.66 0.27
CA ALA A 230 7.58 4.93 -0.85
C ALA A 230 9.01 4.57 -0.44
N SER A 231 9.79 4.01 -1.35
CA SER A 231 11.17 3.59 -1.08
C SER A 231 11.26 2.73 0.20
N ALA A 232 10.40 1.73 0.31
CA ALA A 232 10.29 0.91 1.50
C ALA A 232 10.53 -0.58 1.20
N ASP A 233 11.43 -1.19 2.01
CA ASP A 233 11.66 -2.63 2.02
C ASP A 233 11.06 -3.23 3.30
N ILE A 234 10.04 -4.06 3.14
CA ILE A 234 9.28 -4.66 4.22
C ILE A 234 9.49 -6.16 4.19
N SER A 235 9.97 -6.72 5.30
CA SER A 235 10.25 -8.16 5.40
C SER A 235 9.69 -8.74 6.70
N ALA A 236 8.82 -9.72 6.55
CA ALA A 236 8.33 -10.56 7.65
C ALA A 236 8.35 -12.04 7.21
N LYS A 237 9.51 -12.48 6.73
CA LYS A 237 9.72 -13.88 6.30
C LYS A 237 9.72 -14.84 7.47
N GLY A 238 9.30 -16.08 7.20
CA GLY A 238 9.40 -17.16 8.16
C GLY A 238 9.95 -18.45 7.56
N ILE A 239 10.22 -19.41 8.42
CA ILE A 239 10.60 -20.74 7.99
C ILE A 239 9.37 -21.65 7.87
N SER A 240 8.54 -21.67 8.91
CA SER A 240 7.31 -22.48 8.94
C SER A 240 6.08 -21.72 8.46
N GLN A 241 6.08 -20.38 8.54
CA GLN A 241 5.01 -19.52 8.08
C GLN A 241 5.53 -18.09 7.86
N GLY A 242 5.13 -17.44 6.78
CA GLY A 242 5.36 -16.01 6.59
C GLY A 242 4.56 -15.17 7.60
N GLY A 243 4.98 -13.93 7.81
CA GLY A 243 4.36 -13.02 8.76
C GLY A 243 3.12 -12.31 8.20
N LYS A 244 2.73 -11.25 8.87
CA LYS A 244 1.56 -10.44 8.52
C LYS A 244 1.95 -8.99 8.28
N VAL A 245 1.46 -8.40 7.20
CA VAL A 245 1.64 -6.99 6.87
C VAL A 245 0.27 -6.37 6.60
N ARG A 246 -0.05 -5.26 7.31
CA ARG A 246 -1.25 -4.48 7.03
C ARG A 246 -0.87 -3.04 6.70
N ILE A 247 -1.42 -2.52 5.62
CA ILE A 247 -1.18 -1.17 5.13
C ILE A 247 -2.53 -0.51 4.88
N GLY A 248 -2.83 0.49 5.68
CA GLY A 248 -4.02 1.32 5.53
C GLY A 248 -5.32 0.71 6.07
N GLY A 249 -5.33 -0.52 6.58
CA GLY A 249 -6.55 -1.04 7.19
C GLY A 249 -6.57 -2.51 7.51
N GLU A 250 -7.71 -2.94 8.00
CA GLU A 250 -8.00 -4.31 8.41
C GLU A 250 -8.54 -5.13 7.23
N TYR A 251 -8.46 -6.45 7.34
CA TYR A 251 -9.05 -7.39 6.39
C TYR A 251 -10.53 -7.07 6.16
N LEU A 252 -10.92 -6.92 4.89
CA LEU A 252 -12.26 -6.49 4.47
C LEU A 252 -12.75 -5.23 5.20
N GLY A 253 -11.83 -4.30 5.50
CA GLY A 253 -12.15 -3.10 6.28
C GLY A 253 -12.65 -3.38 7.69
N GLY A 254 -12.32 -4.54 8.29
CA GLY A 254 -12.77 -4.95 9.62
C GLY A 254 -14.17 -5.53 9.67
N GLN A 255 -14.77 -5.87 8.54
CA GLN A 255 -16.10 -6.51 8.49
C GLN A 255 -16.04 -7.90 9.11
N LYS A 256 -17.04 -8.20 9.94
CA LYS A 256 -17.20 -9.55 10.53
C LYS A 256 -17.93 -10.45 9.53
N LEU A 257 -17.26 -11.48 9.06
CA LEU A 257 -17.88 -12.48 8.20
C LEU A 257 -18.88 -13.33 8.98
N SER A 258 -19.99 -13.72 8.33
CA SER A 258 -20.93 -14.69 8.90
C SER A 258 -20.30 -16.07 9.01
N THR A 259 -20.88 -16.94 9.84
CA THR A 259 -20.42 -18.33 9.99
C THR A 259 -20.49 -19.13 8.70
N VAL A 260 -21.38 -18.78 7.77
CA VAL A 260 -21.50 -19.42 6.44
C VAL A 260 -20.36 -18.99 5.53
N SER A 261 -20.10 -17.70 5.43
CA SER A 261 -18.95 -17.16 4.68
C SER A 261 -17.63 -17.68 5.25
N GLN A 262 -17.53 -17.82 6.56
CA GLN A 262 -16.38 -18.41 7.23
C GLN A 262 -16.06 -19.81 6.74
N LYS A 263 -17.05 -20.64 6.46
CA LYS A 263 -16.85 -22.01 5.98
C LYS A 263 -16.31 -22.06 4.55
N GLU A 264 -16.76 -21.16 3.70
CA GLU A 264 -16.29 -21.04 2.30
C GLU A 264 -14.91 -20.36 2.23
N TYR A 265 -14.63 -19.43 3.15
CA TYR A 265 -13.37 -18.70 3.23
C TYR A 265 -12.46 -19.19 4.37
N ARG A 266 -12.46 -20.49 4.69
CA ARG A 266 -11.64 -21.06 5.79
C ARG A 266 -10.16 -20.68 5.69
N GLY A 267 -9.62 -20.56 4.49
CA GLY A 267 -8.26 -20.08 4.26
C GLY A 267 -8.04 -18.65 4.76
N PHE A 268 -9.06 -17.80 4.73
CA PHE A 268 -8.98 -16.41 5.17
C PHE A 268 -9.04 -16.28 6.69
N ILE A 269 -9.92 -17.02 7.36
CA ILE A 269 -10.31 -16.77 8.76
C ILE A 269 -9.26 -17.20 9.76
N ASN A 270 -8.59 -18.32 9.52
CA ASN A 270 -7.56 -18.81 10.42
C ASN A 270 -6.28 -17.93 10.44
N ARG A 271 -6.21 -16.93 9.56
CA ARG A 271 -5.04 -16.06 9.41
C ARG A 271 -5.16 -14.73 10.11
N PHE A 272 -6.37 -14.30 10.45
CA PHE A 272 -6.62 -13.01 11.07
C PHE A 272 -7.10 -13.17 12.50
N ASP A 273 -6.31 -12.68 13.44
CA ASP A 273 -6.73 -12.50 14.81
C ASP A 273 -7.37 -11.11 14.93
N ASN A 274 -8.69 -11.03 14.97
CA ASN A 274 -9.47 -9.78 15.09
C ASN A 274 -9.22 -9.01 16.41
N LYS A 275 -8.18 -9.34 17.15
CA LYS A 275 -7.88 -8.72 18.45
C LYS A 275 -7.05 -7.44 18.36
N ASN A 276 -6.43 -7.17 17.23
CA ASN A 276 -5.59 -5.98 17.04
C ASN A 276 -6.18 -5.11 15.96
N GLU A 277 -7.17 -4.32 16.32
CA GLU A 277 -7.79 -3.35 15.41
C GLU A 277 -6.77 -2.29 15.01
N ILE A 278 -6.72 -1.98 13.71
CA ILE A 278 -6.07 -0.78 13.18
C ILE A 278 -7.15 0.09 12.53
N ILE A 279 -6.92 1.40 12.53
CA ILE A 279 -7.84 2.33 11.84
C ILE A 279 -7.73 2.10 10.33
N ASN A 280 -8.89 2.15 9.64
CA ASN A 280 -8.91 2.13 8.19
C ASN A 280 -8.51 3.51 7.64
N ALA A 281 -7.67 3.49 6.62
CA ALA A 281 -7.32 4.68 5.87
C ALA A 281 -8.46 5.11 4.95
N GLN A 282 -8.56 6.40 4.71
CA GLN A 282 -9.33 6.92 3.58
C GLN A 282 -8.56 6.69 2.28
N ASN A 283 -7.25 6.95 2.29
CA ASN A 283 -6.41 6.75 1.12
C ASN A 283 -5.16 5.94 1.47
N THR A 284 -4.87 4.94 0.64
CA THR A 284 -3.66 4.12 0.75
C THR A 284 -2.92 4.10 -0.56
N ILE A 285 -1.65 4.48 -0.55
CA ILE A 285 -0.78 4.49 -1.72
C ILE A 285 0.47 3.67 -1.40
N VAL A 286 0.74 2.67 -2.20
CA VAL A 286 1.97 1.87 -2.15
C VAL A 286 2.71 2.08 -3.46
N ASP A 287 3.80 2.85 -3.38
CA ASP A 287 4.56 3.25 -4.56
C ASP A 287 5.35 2.06 -5.18
N TYR A 288 5.80 2.25 -6.43
CA TYR A 288 6.48 1.23 -7.24
C TYR A 288 7.77 0.68 -6.59
N ASP A 289 8.50 1.49 -5.87
CA ASP A 289 9.75 1.15 -5.20
C ASP A 289 9.57 0.51 -3.81
N VAL A 290 8.35 0.09 -3.49
CA VAL A 290 8.02 -0.66 -2.26
C VAL A 290 8.07 -2.15 -2.52
N ASN A 291 8.84 -2.88 -1.68
CA ASN A 291 8.95 -4.32 -1.74
C ASN A 291 8.46 -4.94 -0.43
N ILE A 292 7.52 -5.87 -0.52
CA ILE A 292 6.96 -6.59 0.63
C ILE A 292 7.28 -8.07 0.48
N ASN A 293 8.02 -8.64 1.44
CA ASN A 293 8.37 -10.05 1.44
C ASN A 293 7.90 -10.73 2.72
N ILE A 294 6.86 -11.53 2.56
CA ILE A 294 6.23 -12.33 3.61
C ILE A 294 6.25 -13.82 3.24
N SER A 295 7.24 -14.25 2.48
CA SER A 295 7.38 -15.64 2.05
C SER A 295 7.77 -16.56 3.19
N SER A 296 7.56 -17.86 2.98
CA SER A 296 8.02 -18.92 3.89
C SER A 296 8.95 -19.89 3.14
N THR A 297 9.98 -20.38 3.85
CA THR A 297 10.94 -21.30 3.25
C THR A 297 10.45 -22.75 3.24
N TYR A 298 9.73 -23.21 4.26
CA TYR A 298 9.28 -24.60 4.40
C TYR A 298 7.78 -24.75 4.71
N GLY A 299 7.05 -23.64 4.83
CA GLY A 299 5.64 -23.68 5.19
C GLY A 299 4.79 -22.76 4.34
N GLN A 300 3.72 -22.28 4.93
CA GLN A 300 2.76 -21.42 4.28
C GLN A 300 3.29 -19.98 4.14
N GLY A 301 3.09 -19.33 3.01
CA GLY A 301 3.33 -17.89 2.83
C GLY A 301 2.53 -17.04 3.82
N GLY A 302 2.93 -15.79 3.99
CA GLY A 302 2.33 -14.85 4.92
C GLY A 302 1.03 -14.22 4.43
N THR A 303 0.60 -13.19 5.13
CA THR A 303 -0.63 -12.47 4.85
C THR A 303 -0.35 -10.99 4.67
N ALA A 304 -0.80 -10.39 3.56
CA ALA A 304 -0.78 -8.95 3.33
C ALA A 304 -2.19 -8.42 3.14
N VAL A 305 -2.48 -7.29 3.76
CA VAL A 305 -3.72 -6.52 3.55
C VAL A 305 -3.35 -5.09 3.20
N ILE A 306 -3.79 -4.64 2.04
CA ILE A 306 -3.70 -3.26 1.58
C ILE A 306 -5.13 -2.76 1.42
N TRP A 307 -5.52 -1.80 2.24
CA TRP A 307 -6.92 -1.36 2.33
C TRP A 307 -7.06 0.16 2.39
N SER A 308 -8.18 0.65 1.89
CA SER A 308 -8.68 1.99 2.19
C SER A 308 -10.21 2.06 2.08
N ASP A 309 -10.80 3.05 2.72
CA ASP A 309 -12.24 3.30 2.60
C ASP A 309 -12.57 4.14 1.35
N GLU A 310 -11.62 4.93 0.81
CA GLU A 310 -11.84 5.78 -0.37
C GLU A 310 -11.00 5.34 -1.58
N THR A 311 -9.68 5.44 -1.52
CA THR A 311 -8.83 5.14 -2.68
C THR A 311 -7.62 4.31 -2.30
N THR A 312 -7.41 3.19 -2.98
CA THR A 312 -6.18 2.39 -2.91
C THR A 312 -5.44 2.43 -4.25
N ASP A 313 -4.16 2.79 -4.20
CA ASP A 313 -3.19 2.62 -5.28
C ASP A 313 -2.11 1.64 -4.83
N PHE A 314 -1.96 0.55 -5.54
CA PHE A 314 -0.91 -0.42 -5.29
C PHE A 314 -0.03 -0.59 -6.53
N MET A 315 1.23 -0.17 -6.44
CA MET A 315 2.24 -0.31 -7.50
C MET A 315 3.46 -1.10 -7.04
N GLY A 316 3.56 -1.40 -5.75
CA GLY A 316 4.65 -2.12 -5.13
C GLY A 316 4.74 -3.60 -5.54
N SER A 317 5.67 -4.32 -4.95
CA SER A 317 5.79 -5.77 -5.10
C SER A 317 5.43 -6.50 -3.81
N ILE A 318 4.76 -7.64 -3.94
CA ILE A 318 4.48 -8.54 -2.80
C ILE A 318 4.93 -9.95 -3.16
N ASN A 319 5.72 -10.55 -2.28
CA ASN A 319 6.03 -11.98 -2.32
C ASN A 319 5.48 -12.67 -1.07
N ALA A 320 4.42 -13.44 -1.24
CA ALA A 320 3.77 -14.25 -0.21
C ALA A 320 3.86 -15.76 -0.51
N ASN A 321 4.90 -16.18 -1.23
CA ASN A 321 5.05 -17.60 -1.61
C ASN A 321 5.36 -18.46 -0.40
N GLY A 322 4.80 -19.64 -0.39
CA GLY A 322 5.15 -20.72 0.52
C GLY A 322 6.19 -21.67 -0.07
N PHE A 323 6.47 -22.75 0.67
CA PHE A 323 7.39 -23.78 0.22
C PHE A 323 6.80 -24.66 -0.88
N LEU A 324 7.52 -24.78 -1.98
CA LEU A 324 7.18 -25.61 -3.11
C LEU A 324 8.12 -26.84 -3.20
N GLY A 325 8.41 -27.55 -2.18
CA GLY A 325 9.18 -28.82 -2.14
C GLY A 325 10.45 -28.88 -3.02
N ALA A 326 11.52 -29.50 -2.56
CA ALA A 326 12.80 -29.59 -3.29
C ALA A 326 12.76 -30.50 -4.54
N ASP A 327 11.75 -31.34 -4.66
CA ASP A 327 11.56 -32.22 -5.82
C ASP A 327 10.52 -31.59 -6.77
N GLN A 328 11.00 -31.12 -7.91
CA GLN A 328 10.17 -30.56 -8.98
C GLN A 328 9.14 -31.54 -9.58
N ASN A 329 8.91 -32.67 -8.96
CA ASN A 329 7.90 -33.68 -9.33
C ASN A 329 6.53 -33.37 -8.69
N TRP A 330 6.10 -32.19 -8.78
CA TRP A 330 4.90 -31.69 -8.15
C TRP A 330 3.56 -32.03 -8.82
N ILE A 331 3.58 -32.60 -10.03
CA ILE A 331 2.37 -32.99 -10.76
C ILE A 331 1.54 -34.04 -9.99
N THR A 332 2.15 -34.85 -9.14
CA THR A 332 1.46 -35.88 -8.36
C THR A 332 1.10 -35.50 -6.93
N GLN A 333 1.62 -34.39 -6.39
CA GLN A 333 1.30 -33.90 -5.04
C GLN A 333 0.40 -32.66 -5.04
N ALA A 334 0.09 -32.10 -6.19
CA ALA A 334 -0.68 -30.85 -6.34
C ALA A 334 -2.11 -30.92 -5.74
N SER A 335 -2.69 -32.10 -5.62
CA SER A 335 -4.02 -32.27 -5.00
C SER A 335 -4.06 -32.03 -3.47
N ASN A 336 -2.90 -32.11 -2.80
CA ASN A 336 -2.79 -31.95 -1.34
C ASN A 336 -2.04 -30.67 -0.90
N ASN A 337 -1.50 -29.88 -1.83
CA ASN A 337 -0.62 -28.75 -1.53
C ASN A 337 -1.22 -27.35 -1.87
N LYS A 338 -2.50 -27.30 -2.23
CA LYS A 338 -3.22 -26.07 -2.62
C LYS A 338 -3.27 -24.95 -1.53
N GLU A 339 -2.67 -25.16 -0.36
CA GLU A 339 -2.75 -24.20 0.75
C GLU A 339 -1.38 -23.65 1.20
N LYS A 340 -0.30 -23.82 0.42
CA LYS A 340 1.04 -23.41 0.84
C LYS A 340 1.40 -21.97 0.48
N GLY A 341 0.75 -21.37 -0.47
CA GLY A 341 0.86 -19.93 -0.74
C GLY A 341 0.26 -19.11 0.39
N GLY A 342 0.61 -17.84 0.43
CA GLY A 342 0.08 -16.88 1.37
C GLY A 342 -1.31 -16.37 0.98
N PHE A 343 -1.65 -15.26 1.58
CA PHE A 343 -2.86 -14.52 1.30
C PHE A 343 -2.55 -13.05 1.06
N ILE A 344 -3.07 -12.49 -0.01
CA ILE A 344 -2.93 -11.08 -0.34
C ILE A 344 -4.32 -10.49 -0.61
N GLU A 345 -4.66 -9.43 0.09
CA GLU A 345 -5.79 -8.56 -0.21
C GLU A 345 -5.27 -7.20 -0.67
N ILE A 346 -5.73 -6.74 -1.84
CA ILE A 346 -5.52 -5.38 -2.32
C ILE A 346 -6.90 -4.84 -2.65
N SER A 347 -7.42 -3.98 -1.79
CA SER A 347 -8.83 -3.64 -1.79
C SER A 347 -9.06 -2.17 -1.51
N SER A 348 -10.22 -1.69 -1.90
CA SER A 348 -10.75 -0.38 -1.51
C SER A 348 -12.26 -0.45 -1.45
N LYS A 349 -12.85 0.12 -0.41
CA LYS A 349 -14.29 0.21 -0.32
C LYS A 349 -14.91 1.01 -1.49
N ASN A 350 -14.22 2.05 -1.98
CA ASN A 350 -14.71 2.88 -3.09
C ASN A 350 -13.92 2.65 -4.38
N LEU A 351 -12.65 3.00 -4.44
CA LEU A 351 -11.88 3.01 -5.67
C LEU A 351 -10.55 2.29 -5.50
N LEU A 352 -10.42 1.15 -6.15
CA LEU A 352 -9.14 0.50 -6.38
C LEU A 352 -8.57 1.05 -7.70
N ARG A 353 -7.78 2.13 -7.62
CA ARG A 353 -7.42 2.94 -8.80
C ARG A 353 -6.33 2.30 -9.64
N THR A 354 -5.28 1.82 -9.00
CA THR A 354 -4.13 1.20 -9.68
C THR A 354 -3.72 -0.06 -8.96
N VAL A 355 -3.55 -1.15 -9.70
CA VAL A 355 -2.99 -2.39 -9.15
C VAL A 355 -2.00 -2.99 -10.14
N LYS A 356 -0.73 -3.11 -9.73
CA LYS A 356 0.33 -3.80 -10.50
C LYS A 356 0.41 -5.26 -10.09
N LEU A 357 -0.46 -6.08 -10.63
CA LEU A 357 -0.55 -7.50 -10.30
C LEU A 357 0.63 -8.34 -10.83
N ASP A 358 1.31 -7.89 -11.88
CA ASP A 358 2.53 -8.51 -12.40
C ASP A 358 3.69 -8.53 -11.39
N ARG A 359 3.56 -7.75 -10.31
CA ARG A 359 4.52 -7.67 -9.20
C ARG A 359 4.04 -8.38 -7.92
N VAL A 360 2.95 -9.10 -8.02
CA VAL A 360 2.35 -9.87 -6.92
C VAL A 360 2.61 -11.34 -7.13
N SER A 361 3.30 -11.98 -6.20
CA SER A 361 3.61 -13.41 -6.22
C SER A 361 3.03 -14.09 -4.97
N VAL A 362 2.10 -15.00 -5.20
CA VAL A 362 1.40 -15.76 -4.15
C VAL A 362 1.07 -17.17 -4.64
N ASP A 363 2.05 -17.81 -5.24
CA ASP A 363 1.90 -19.11 -5.91
C ASP A 363 1.25 -20.15 -4.98
N TYR A 364 0.19 -20.79 -5.46
CA TYR A 364 -0.66 -21.70 -4.68
C TYR A 364 -1.27 -21.08 -3.42
N GLY A 365 -1.44 -19.77 -3.40
CA GLY A 365 -2.13 -19.01 -2.35
C GLY A 365 -3.38 -18.32 -2.89
N THR A 366 -3.71 -17.20 -2.29
CA THR A 366 -4.93 -16.46 -2.60
C THR A 366 -4.66 -14.98 -2.80
N LEU A 367 -5.20 -14.41 -3.89
CA LEU A 367 -5.30 -12.99 -4.14
C LEU A 367 -6.77 -12.56 -4.12
N LEU A 368 -7.09 -11.55 -3.33
CA LEU A 368 -8.39 -10.89 -3.28
C LEU A 368 -8.28 -9.45 -3.77
N LEU A 369 -9.12 -9.07 -4.72
CA LEU A 369 -9.36 -7.70 -5.15
C LEU A 369 -10.82 -7.33 -4.87
N ASP A 370 -11.07 -6.21 -4.19
CA ASP A 370 -12.41 -5.83 -3.73
C ASP A 370 -12.69 -4.33 -3.88
N PRO A 371 -12.95 -3.84 -5.10
CA PRO A 371 -13.47 -2.50 -5.35
C PRO A 371 -15.00 -2.49 -5.56
N LYS A 372 -15.58 -1.31 -5.87
CA LYS A 372 -17.02 -1.19 -6.15
C LYS A 372 -17.47 -1.91 -7.43
N ASN A 373 -16.78 -1.69 -8.54
CA ASN A 373 -17.01 -2.37 -9.83
C ASN A 373 -15.70 -2.91 -10.39
N ILE A 374 -15.75 -3.99 -11.14
CA ILE A 374 -14.58 -4.57 -11.81
C ILE A 374 -14.91 -4.81 -13.28
N THR A 375 -14.02 -4.35 -14.17
CA THR A 375 -13.94 -4.80 -15.55
C THR A 375 -12.64 -5.56 -15.79
N VAL A 376 -12.73 -6.77 -16.32
CA VAL A 376 -11.57 -7.53 -16.80
C VAL A 376 -11.41 -7.22 -18.29
N ASP A 377 -10.31 -6.54 -18.66
CA ASP A 377 -10.05 -6.09 -20.03
C ASP A 377 -8.64 -6.49 -20.51
N ALA A 378 -8.38 -6.41 -21.82
CA ALA A 378 -7.10 -6.68 -22.47
C ALA A 378 -5.96 -5.83 -21.90
N SER A 379 -6.28 -4.60 -21.61
CA SER A 379 -5.38 -3.57 -21.15
C SER A 379 -5.17 -3.55 -19.64
N GLY A 380 -5.24 -4.65 -18.96
CA GLY A 380 -4.87 -4.71 -17.54
C GLY A 380 -3.45 -4.25 -17.20
N SER A 381 -2.86 -3.66 -18.11
CA SER A 381 -1.98 -2.56 -17.91
C SER A 381 -2.78 -1.44 -17.31
N ALA A 382 -2.60 -1.15 -16.08
CA ALA A 382 -2.77 0.17 -15.58
C ALA A 382 -2.05 1.15 -16.51
N GLY A 383 -2.73 1.62 -17.51
CA GLY A 383 -2.51 2.96 -17.95
C GLY A 383 -2.87 3.80 -16.75
N GLY A 384 -1.88 4.11 -15.92
CA GLY A 384 -2.13 4.90 -14.72
C GLY A 384 -2.88 6.13 -15.14
N SER A 385 -4.05 6.38 -14.56
CA SER A 385 -4.75 7.62 -14.77
C SER A 385 -3.79 8.75 -14.42
N LEU A 386 -3.54 9.65 -15.36
CA LEU A 386 -2.75 10.83 -15.07
C LEU A 386 -3.57 11.77 -14.22
N ASP A 387 -3.15 11.95 -13.00
CA ASP A 387 -3.69 13.00 -12.14
C ASP A 387 -3.16 14.38 -12.53
N ASN A 388 -3.96 15.40 -12.35
CA ASN A 388 -3.53 16.78 -12.55
C ASN A 388 -2.47 17.19 -11.52
N GLY A 389 -1.44 17.89 -11.97
CA GLY A 389 -0.35 18.40 -11.16
C GLY A 389 0.93 17.59 -11.27
N LEU A 390 1.90 17.91 -10.44
CA LEU A 390 3.20 17.22 -10.34
C LEU A 390 3.30 16.52 -8.99
N ARG A 391 3.94 15.36 -8.97
CA ARG A 391 4.29 14.65 -7.74
C ARG A 391 5.50 15.32 -7.10
N ALA A 392 5.46 15.56 -5.78
CA ALA A 392 6.55 16.18 -5.04
C ALA A 392 7.15 15.25 -3.99
N GLN A 393 8.46 15.37 -3.81
CA GLN A 393 9.21 14.74 -2.73
C GLN A 393 10.07 15.81 -2.03
N VAL A 394 10.19 15.74 -0.73
CA VAL A 394 11.03 16.64 0.07
C VAL A 394 12.13 15.84 0.75
N TYR A 395 13.34 16.37 0.73
CA TYR A 395 14.56 15.73 1.21
C TYR A 395 15.22 16.57 2.30
N TYR A 396 15.81 15.95 3.30
CA TYR A 396 16.66 16.65 4.25
C TYR A 396 17.94 17.12 3.61
N ASN A 397 18.47 18.23 4.07
CA ASN A 397 19.67 18.90 3.62
C ASN A 397 19.58 19.53 2.21
N TYR A 398 20.34 20.54 2.03
CA TYR A 398 20.53 21.24 0.76
C TYR A 398 21.32 20.35 -0.21
N PHE A 399 20.82 20.17 -1.42
CA PHE A 399 21.42 19.27 -2.42
C PHE A 399 22.76 19.78 -2.99
N ASN A 400 23.17 20.97 -2.62
CA ASN A 400 24.46 21.58 -2.94
C ASN A 400 24.81 21.51 -4.43
N ASP A 401 23.82 21.73 -5.29
CA ASP A 401 23.92 21.64 -6.75
C ASP A 401 24.49 20.30 -7.25
N SER A 402 24.20 19.21 -6.57
CA SER A 402 24.63 17.85 -6.91
C SER A 402 23.49 17.02 -7.50
N PHE A 403 23.69 16.47 -8.71
CA PHE A 403 22.72 15.57 -9.34
C PHE A 403 22.49 14.28 -8.55
N SER A 404 23.56 13.74 -7.96
CA SER A 404 23.50 12.48 -7.26
C SER A 404 22.72 12.56 -5.95
N TYR A 405 22.51 13.76 -5.44
CA TYR A 405 21.84 13.97 -4.16
C TYR A 405 20.46 13.29 -4.12
N PHE A 406 19.61 13.55 -5.10
CA PHE A 406 18.25 13.03 -5.18
C PHE A 406 18.17 11.52 -5.45
N GLY A 407 19.26 10.89 -5.88
CA GLY A 407 19.36 9.45 -6.07
C GLY A 407 19.98 8.69 -4.90
N THR A 408 20.67 9.38 -3.98
CA THR A 408 21.40 8.74 -2.87
C THR A 408 20.78 9.00 -1.51
N VAL A 409 19.99 10.05 -1.38
CA VAL A 409 19.32 10.39 -0.12
C VAL A 409 17.89 9.94 -0.22
N GLY A 410 17.49 9.09 0.69
CA GLY A 410 16.10 8.67 0.76
C GLY A 410 15.18 9.88 0.87
N GLY A 411 14.34 10.04 -0.14
CA GLY A 411 13.35 11.10 -0.21
C GLY A 411 12.24 10.90 0.79
N ARG A 412 11.59 12.01 1.12
CA ARG A 412 10.32 12.04 1.83
C ARG A 412 9.28 12.37 0.82
N THR A 413 8.35 11.49 0.63
CA THR A 413 7.20 11.80 -0.20
C THR A 413 6.18 12.56 0.62
N GLN A 414 5.95 13.78 0.23
CA GLN A 414 4.71 14.47 0.54
C GLN A 414 3.87 14.45 -0.72
N ASP A 415 2.65 14.00 -0.62
CA ASP A 415 1.69 14.22 -1.68
C ASP A 415 1.29 15.69 -1.73
N SER A 416 1.96 16.44 -2.58
CA SER A 416 1.65 17.85 -2.82
C SER A 416 0.71 18.04 -4.02
N ARG A 417 0.01 16.99 -4.46
CA ARG A 417 -0.91 17.03 -5.59
C ARG A 417 -1.89 18.20 -5.51
N SER A 418 -2.42 18.45 -4.33
CA SER A 418 -3.35 19.56 -4.12
C SER A 418 -2.72 20.93 -4.32
N SER A 419 -1.44 21.08 -4.03
CA SER A 419 -0.76 22.38 -4.02
C SER A 419 -0.14 22.78 -5.36
N VAL A 420 0.10 21.82 -6.27
CA VAL A 420 0.65 22.09 -7.60
C VAL A 420 -0.32 21.81 -8.75
N ARG A 421 -1.57 21.47 -8.44
CA ARG A 421 -2.59 21.19 -9.47
C ARG A 421 -2.90 22.38 -10.35
N ASN A 422 -3.18 23.53 -9.76
CA ASN A 422 -3.69 24.68 -10.45
C ASN A 422 -2.68 25.81 -10.60
N ARG A 423 -1.69 25.87 -9.71
CA ARG A 423 -0.67 26.90 -9.72
C ARG A 423 0.62 26.38 -9.12
N PHE A 424 1.73 26.55 -9.81
CA PHE A 424 3.04 26.23 -9.30
C PHE A 424 3.67 27.49 -8.67
N ASN A 425 3.41 27.72 -7.44
CA ASN A 425 4.23 28.60 -6.60
C ASN A 425 4.22 28.01 -5.19
N ARG A 426 5.40 27.83 -4.62
CA ARG A 426 5.57 27.20 -3.33
C ARG A 426 6.38 28.08 -2.41
N ASP A 427 5.73 28.48 -1.35
CA ASP A 427 6.34 29.04 -0.16
C ASP A 427 6.30 27.96 0.91
N PHE A 428 7.44 27.40 1.22
CA PHE A 428 7.52 26.27 2.16
C PHE A 428 7.48 26.71 3.61
N THR A 429 7.54 28.01 3.91
CA THR A 429 7.34 28.53 5.27
C THR A 429 5.95 28.20 5.83
N THR A 430 5.00 27.91 4.96
CA THR A 430 3.63 27.56 5.32
C THR A 430 3.35 26.07 5.36
N ILE A 431 4.33 25.18 5.08
CA ILE A 431 4.16 23.74 5.22
C ILE A 431 4.32 23.34 6.69
N ASN A 432 3.32 23.68 7.49
CA ASN A 432 3.27 23.34 8.91
C ASN A 432 3.13 21.84 9.19
N HIS A 433 2.87 21.02 8.17
CA HIS A 433 2.56 19.60 8.34
C HIS A 433 3.74 18.65 8.22
N ILE A 434 4.93 19.12 7.83
CA ILE A 434 6.10 18.26 7.64
C ILE A 434 7.25 18.65 8.54
N THR A 435 7.10 19.72 9.27
CA THR A 435 8.18 20.26 10.10
C THR A 435 7.97 19.93 11.55
N PRO A 436 8.74 18.97 12.10
CA PRO A 436 8.87 18.86 13.54
C PRO A 436 9.63 20.08 14.05
N GLY A 437 8.98 21.15 14.46
CA GLY A 437 9.60 22.22 15.25
C GLY A 437 11.03 22.66 14.90
N ARG A 438 11.68 22.02 13.94
CA ARG A 438 12.86 22.53 13.23
C ARG A 438 12.37 23.27 12.03
N ASN A 439 12.87 24.45 11.89
CA ASN A 439 12.75 25.26 10.73
C ASN A 439 13.29 24.47 9.51
N PHE A 440 12.43 23.72 8.81
CA PHE A 440 12.76 23.25 7.48
C PHE A 440 12.88 24.39 6.48
N ALA A 441 12.61 25.59 6.91
CA ALA A 441 12.98 26.78 6.17
C ALA A 441 14.46 26.81 5.80
N GLU A 442 15.29 26.00 6.42
CA GLU A 442 16.71 25.95 6.13
C GLU A 442 17.20 24.51 5.91
N ARG A 443 18.02 24.31 4.88
CA ARG A 443 18.71 23.06 4.54
C ARG A 443 17.78 21.90 4.20
N TYR A 444 16.93 22.10 3.24
CA TYR A 444 16.18 21.02 2.63
C TYR A 444 16.23 21.11 1.10
N SER A 445 15.76 20.06 0.44
CA SER A 445 15.62 20.01 -1.01
C SER A 445 14.27 19.42 -1.38
N ALA A 446 13.78 19.75 -2.55
CA ALA A 446 12.52 19.25 -3.05
C ALA A 446 12.64 18.87 -4.54
N GLU A 447 11.89 17.87 -4.94
CA GLU A 447 11.77 17.40 -6.29
C GLU A 447 10.31 17.38 -6.71
N TRP A 448 10.00 17.82 -7.92
CA TRP A 448 8.72 17.61 -8.57
C TRP A 448 8.93 16.86 -9.87
N ARG A 449 8.14 15.84 -10.11
CA ARG A 449 8.15 15.05 -11.34
C ARG A 449 6.74 14.83 -11.86
N GLY A 450 6.67 14.70 -13.16
CA GLY A 450 5.45 14.45 -13.90
C GLY A 450 5.61 14.78 -15.36
N PHE A 451 4.56 15.21 -15.99
CA PHE A 451 4.51 15.50 -17.43
C PHE A 451 3.95 16.90 -17.65
N PHE A 452 4.52 17.59 -18.62
CA PHE A 452 3.95 18.80 -19.17
C PHE A 452 3.26 18.47 -20.48
N LYS A 453 1.98 18.83 -20.61
CA LYS A 453 1.17 18.61 -21.82
C LYS A 453 0.72 19.96 -22.36
N PRO A 454 1.36 20.51 -23.39
CA PRO A 454 0.95 21.79 -23.96
C PRO A 454 -0.41 21.66 -24.66
N LYS A 455 -1.20 22.73 -24.60
CA LYS A 455 -2.51 22.81 -25.28
C LYS A 455 -2.38 23.26 -26.74
N GLN A 456 -1.25 23.79 -27.16
CA GLN A 456 -1.00 24.30 -28.50
C GLN A 456 0.39 23.91 -28.99
N THR A 457 0.50 23.56 -30.25
CA THR A 457 1.79 23.33 -30.91
C THR A 457 2.50 24.66 -31.15
N GLY A 458 3.78 24.74 -30.84
CA GLY A 458 4.60 25.91 -31.08
C GLY A 458 5.67 26.14 -30.01
N THR A 459 6.20 27.35 -30.00
CA THR A 459 7.30 27.73 -29.10
C THR A 459 6.83 27.99 -27.70
N HIS A 460 7.43 27.29 -26.76
CA HIS A 460 7.23 27.45 -25.32
C HIS A 460 8.52 27.93 -24.66
N ARG A 461 8.39 28.60 -23.52
CA ARG A 461 9.49 28.98 -22.62
C ARG A 461 9.09 28.73 -21.19
N PHE A 462 10.10 28.50 -20.34
CA PHE A 462 9.92 28.19 -18.93
C PHE A 462 10.84 29.07 -18.08
N TYR A 463 10.52 29.21 -16.79
CA TYR A 463 11.41 29.83 -15.82
C TYR A 463 11.29 29.16 -14.46
N THR A 464 12.34 29.29 -13.66
CA THR A 464 12.23 29.18 -12.20
C THR A 464 12.54 30.55 -11.58
N TYR A 465 11.79 30.88 -10.54
CA TYR A 465 12.02 32.04 -9.70
C TYR A 465 12.13 31.52 -8.28
N SER A 466 13.32 31.49 -7.73
CA SER A 466 13.57 30.76 -6.47
C SER A 466 14.56 31.48 -5.56
N ASP A 467 14.47 31.17 -4.31
CA ASP A 467 15.38 31.40 -3.21
C ASP A 467 15.49 30.06 -2.45
N ASP A 468 16.55 29.27 -2.54
CA ASP A 468 17.84 29.36 -3.26
C ASP A 468 17.83 28.69 -4.64
N SER A 469 18.62 27.57 -4.77
CA SER A 469 18.92 26.89 -6.02
C SER A 469 17.73 26.14 -6.60
N SER A 470 17.55 26.26 -7.92
CA SER A 470 16.58 25.45 -8.64
C SER A 470 17.02 25.07 -10.05
N TRP A 471 16.59 23.89 -10.47
CA TRP A 471 16.84 23.34 -11.78
C TRP A 471 15.56 22.78 -12.38
N ALA A 472 15.43 22.79 -13.72
CA ALA A 472 14.37 22.07 -14.41
C ALA A 472 14.90 21.36 -15.64
N TRP A 473 14.28 20.23 -15.97
CA TRP A 473 14.46 19.47 -17.20
C TRP A 473 13.11 19.18 -17.82
N LEU A 474 13.04 19.33 -19.13
CA LEU A 474 11.89 18.92 -19.94
C LEU A 474 12.42 18.09 -21.11
N PHE A 475 11.95 16.86 -21.26
CA PHE A 475 12.45 15.98 -22.31
C PHE A 475 11.59 16.10 -23.55
N THR A 476 12.19 16.71 -24.54
CA THR A 476 11.67 16.83 -25.90
C THR A 476 12.32 15.77 -26.80
N GLN A 477 11.78 15.50 -27.97
CA GLN A 477 12.18 14.42 -28.88
C GLN A 477 13.70 14.17 -28.99
N GLY A 478 14.09 12.90 -29.07
CA GLY A 478 15.46 12.45 -29.33
C GLY A 478 16.04 11.51 -28.25
N TRP A 479 15.31 11.21 -27.22
CA TRP A 479 15.72 10.30 -26.16
C TRP A 479 15.29 8.86 -26.50
N ASN A 480 15.93 8.29 -27.52
CA ASN A 480 15.85 6.86 -27.78
C ASN A 480 16.44 6.13 -26.57
N ASN A 481 15.66 5.32 -25.86
CA ASN A 481 15.98 4.53 -24.67
C ASN A 481 15.69 5.21 -23.30
N VAL A 482 14.78 6.16 -23.20
CA VAL A 482 14.24 6.63 -21.93
C VAL A 482 12.85 6.08 -21.75
N ASP A 483 12.75 4.89 -21.13
CA ASP A 483 11.49 4.17 -20.93
C ASP A 483 10.95 4.29 -19.51
N SER A 484 11.73 4.88 -18.61
CA SER A 484 11.41 5.01 -17.20
C SER A 484 12.00 6.27 -16.55
N TRP A 485 11.52 6.62 -15.35
CA TRP A 485 12.13 7.67 -14.54
C TRP A 485 13.60 7.39 -14.19
N SER A 486 13.96 6.11 -14.02
CA SER A 486 15.35 5.71 -13.79
C SER A 486 16.23 6.06 -14.98
N ASP A 487 15.75 5.78 -16.20
CA ASP A 487 16.47 6.12 -17.44
C ASP A 487 16.58 7.64 -17.59
N PHE A 488 15.48 8.36 -17.35
CA PHE A 488 15.45 9.81 -17.34
C PHE A 488 16.46 10.42 -16.37
N ILE A 489 16.51 9.91 -15.14
CA ILE A 489 17.45 10.33 -14.13
C ILE A 489 18.90 10.05 -14.55
N SER A 490 19.15 8.94 -15.24
CA SER A 490 20.49 8.56 -15.69
C SER A 490 21.06 9.45 -16.78
N VAL A 491 20.20 10.01 -17.64
CA VAL A 491 20.62 10.81 -18.80
C VAL A 491 20.58 12.32 -18.56
N ARG A 492 19.99 12.78 -17.43
CA ARG A 492 20.00 14.20 -17.10
C ARG A 492 21.42 14.69 -16.80
N ASN A 493 21.77 15.81 -17.33
CA ASN A 493 23.09 16.45 -17.11
C ASN A 493 22.99 17.98 -17.16
N THR A 494 24.10 18.64 -16.97
CA THR A 494 24.17 20.10 -16.96
C THR A 494 23.89 20.74 -18.33
N SER A 495 24.16 20.04 -19.42
CA SER A 495 24.01 20.59 -20.76
C SER A 495 22.57 20.48 -21.30
N ASN A 496 21.79 19.57 -20.77
CA ASN A 496 20.39 19.39 -21.18
C ASN A 496 19.35 19.95 -20.19
N ARG A 497 19.81 20.76 -19.21
CA ARG A 497 18.88 21.47 -18.32
C ARG A 497 18.05 22.48 -19.10
N LEU A 498 16.74 22.45 -18.84
CA LEU A 498 15.81 23.45 -19.35
C LEU A 498 16.03 24.82 -18.68
N VAL A 499 16.15 24.81 -17.35
CA VAL A 499 16.45 26.01 -16.55
C VAL A 499 17.57 25.71 -15.56
N ASP A 500 18.55 26.60 -15.48
CA ASP A 500 19.66 26.53 -14.54
C ASP A 500 19.69 27.79 -13.65
N ASN A 501 19.17 27.64 -12.43
CA ASN A 501 19.15 28.70 -11.43
C ASN A 501 19.87 28.23 -10.15
N ARG A 502 21.11 27.74 -10.33
CA ARG A 502 21.91 27.14 -9.25
C ARG A 502 22.54 28.15 -8.31
N GLY A 503 23.03 27.68 -7.19
CA GLY A 503 23.74 28.38 -6.13
C GLY A 503 22.83 28.92 -5.05
N ALA A 504 23.44 29.20 -3.89
CA ALA A 504 22.71 29.89 -2.82
C ALA A 504 22.56 31.37 -3.19
N HIS A 505 21.34 31.87 -3.23
CA HIS A 505 21.01 33.25 -3.62
C HIS A 505 19.60 33.62 -3.13
N GLY A 506 19.35 34.90 -2.85
CA GLY A 506 17.99 35.38 -2.67
C GLY A 506 17.14 35.25 -3.95
N MET A 507 15.88 35.60 -3.86
CA MET A 507 14.91 35.45 -4.96
C MET A 507 15.48 35.87 -6.31
N ARG A 508 15.68 34.92 -7.21
CA ARG A 508 16.27 35.12 -8.54
C ARG A 508 15.49 34.35 -9.60
N ILE A 509 15.25 34.98 -10.73
CA ILE A 509 14.60 34.38 -11.89
C ILE A 509 15.64 33.95 -12.95
N ARG A 510 15.42 32.77 -13.55
CA ARG A 510 16.11 32.27 -14.71
C ARG A 510 15.15 31.69 -15.73
N TYR A 511 15.38 31.98 -17.00
CA TYR A 511 14.56 31.56 -18.11
C TYR A 511 15.23 30.47 -18.93
N SER A 512 14.42 29.56 -19.51
CA SER A 512 14.89 28.62 -20.52
C SER A 512 15.17 29.32 -21.87
N SER A 513 15.87 28.61 -22.75
CA SER A 513 15.78 28.84 -24.19
C SER A 513 14.36 28.49 -24.68
N ASN A 514 14.06 28.88 -25.95
CA ASN A 514 12.83 28.47 -26.61
C ASN A 514 12.81 26.96 -26.86
N VAL A 515 11.67 26.33 -26.63
CA VAL A 515 11.44 24.89 -26.84
C VAL A 515 10.20 24.74 -27.71
N THR A 516 10.31 24.05 -28.85
CA THR A 516 9.14 23.74 -29.68
C THR A 516 8.48 22.47 -29.19
N LEU A 517 7.20 22.56 -28.80
CA LEU A 517 6.39 21.46 -28.29
C LEU A 517 5.17 21.25 -29.18
N GLN A 518 4.68 20.02 -29.23
CA GLN A 518 3.46 19.65 -29.92
C GLN A 518 2.28 19.58 -28.93
N ALA A 519 1.13 20.10 -29.33
CA ALA A 519 -0.10 20.01 -28.55
C ALA A 519 -0.41 18.54 -28.21
N ASP A 520 -1.04 18.34 -27.07
CA ASP A 520 -1.51 17.05 -26.57
C ASP A 520 -0.44 15.96 -26.40
N THR A 521 0.85 16.31 -26.46
CA THR A 521 1.97 15.41 -26.21
C THR A 521 2.46 15.58 -24.78
N TYR A 522 2.68 14.46 -24.08
CA TYR A 522 3.22 14.46 -22.72
C TYR A 522 4.73 14.49 -22.75
N TYR A 523 5.32 15.53 -22.16
CA TYR A 523 6.76 15.71 -22.03
C TYR A 523 7.17 15.50 -20.56
N PRO A 524 8.04 14.54 -20.25
CA PRO A 524 8.53 14.35 -18.89
C PRO A 524 9.16 15.64 -18.35
N LEU A 525 8.72 16.06 -17.16
CA LEU A 525 9.14 17.28 -16.48
C LEU A 525 9.69 16.95 -15.10
N LEU A 526 10.89 17.43 -14.83
CA LEU A 526 11.57 17.28 -13.54
C LEU A 526 12.02 18.64 -13.05
N ILE A 527 11.69 18.98 -11.80
CA ILE A 527 12.10 20.24 -11.19
C ILE A 527 12.78 19.93 -9.86
N TYR A 528 13.97 20.47 -9.64
CA TYR A 528 14.71 20.42 -8.39
C TYR A 528 14.75 21.79 -7.74
N PHE A 529 14.68 21.78 -6.43
CA PHE A 529 14.81 22.94 -5.58
C PHE A 529 15.65 22.60 -4.35
N GLY A 530 16.39 23.56 -3.86
CA GLY A 530 17.10 23.42 -2.59
C GLY A 530 17.17 24.74 -1.87
N GLU A 531 16.84 24.69 -0.59
CA GLU A 531 16.97 25.77 0.37
C GLU A 531 18.22 25.54 1.22
N ARG A 532 19.09 26.53 1.26
CA ARG A 532 20.29 26.50 2.10
C ARG A 532 20.06 27.27 3.41
N THR A 533 19.69 28.52 3.30
CA THR A 533 19.41 29.40 4.46
C THR A 533 18.66 30.63 4.00
N GLY A 534 17.66 31.07 4.74
CA GLY A 534 16.98 32.33 4.50
C GLY A 534 15.53 32.20 4.06
N GLY A 535 15.16 32.85 2.97
CA GLY A 535 13.82 32.73 2.39
C GLY A 535 13.71 31.48 1.53
N ASP A 536 12.59 30.78 1.58
CA ASP A 536 12.38 29.50 0.90
C ASP A 536 11.19 29.52 -0.05
N ARG A 537 11.45 29.81 -1.31
CA ARG A 537 10.40 29.85 -2.33
C ARG A 537 10.86 29.37 -3.67
N ILE A 538 9.99 28.70 -4.40
CA ILE A 538 10.13 28.42 -5.82
C ILE A 538 8.82 28.68 -6.56
N ASP A 539 8.89 29.44 -7.66
CA ASP A 539 7.85 29.51 -8.68
C ASP A 539 8.40 28.87 -9.95
N PHE A 540 7.65 27.96 -10.55
CA PHE A 540 7.90 27.45 -11.89
C PHE A 540 6.83 27.99 -12.81
N GLY A 541 7.25 28.71 -13.85
CA GLY A 541 6.34 29.31 -14.78
C GLY A 541 6.63 28.96 -16.22
N TRP A 542 5.65 29.14 -17.08
CA TRP A 542 5.73 28.85 -18.49
C TRP A 542 4.91 29.85 -19.33
N GLN A 543 5.25 29.95 -20.60
CA GLN A 543 4.45 30.61 -21.63
C GLN A 543 4.44 29.76 -22.89
N GLY A 544 3.36 29.78 -23.64
CA GLY A 544 3.15 29.10 -24.92
C GLY A 544 2.70 30.07 -26.00
N PRO A 545 2.40 29.57 -27.21
CA PRO A 545 1.94 30.38 -28.33
C PRO A 545 0.72 31.23 -27.95
N GLY A 546 0.85 32.56 -28.14
CA GLY A 546 -0.23 33.51 -27.86
C GLY A 546 -0.60 33.68 -26.37
N GLN A 547 0.18 33.08 -25.46
CA GLN A 547 -0.07 33.14 -24.02
C GLN A 547 1.06 33.92 -23.31
N GLY A 548 0.69 34.78 -22.36
CA GLY A 548 1.64 35.39 -21.45
C GLY A 548 2.16 34.42 -20.39
N TRP A 549 3.18 34.85 -19.63
CA TRP A 549 3.73 34.08 -18.52
C TRP A 549 2.68 33.72 -17.48
N THR A 550 2.69 32.47 -17.05
CA THR A 550 1.80 31.94 -16.02
C THR A 550 2.47 30.87 -15.18
N THR A 551 2.09 30.78 -13.92
CA THR A 551 2.37 29.64 -13.02
C THR A 551 1.20 28.66 -12.93
N ASN A 552 0.12 28.92 -13.69
CA ASN A 552 -1.03 28.03 -13.72
C ASN A 552 -0.70 26.75 -14.49
N MET A 553 -0.67 25.64 -13.78
CA MET A 553 -0.39 24.30 -14.31
C MET A 553 -1.66 23.47 -14.56
N SER A 554 -2.83 24.05 -14.35
CA SER A 554 -4.11 23.35 -14.55
C SER A 554 -4.30 22.92 -16.01
N GLY A 555 -4.52 21.62 -16.20
CA GLY A 555 -4.72 21.03 -17.53
C GLY A 555 -3.48 21.04 -18.43
N VAL A 556 -2.27 21.27 -17.86
CA VAL A 556 -1.00 21.14 -18.57
C VAL A 556 0.04 20.33 -17.77
N ALA A 557 -0.11 20.20 -16.45
CA ALA A 557 0.74 19.34 -15.64
C ALA A 557 -0.02 18.10 -15.21
N TYR A 558 0.64 16.98 -15.34
CA TYR A 558 0.09 15.67 -15.01
C TYR A 558 1.17 14.81 -14.33
N HIS A 559 0.76 13.89 -13.50
CA HIS A 559 1.62 12.82 -13.02
C HIS A 559 0.83 11.51 -13.01
N ASN A 560 1.52 10.41 -13.16
CA ASN A 560 0.96 9.11 -12.87
C ASN A 560 1.47 8.64 -11.50
N ASN A 561 0.69 7.83 -10.85
CA ASN A 561 1.16 7.09 -9.67
C ASN A 561 2.08 5.94 -10.08
N ASP A 562 2.01 5.56 -11.36
CA ASP A 562 2.88 4.62 -12.02
C ASP A 562 4.00 5.39 -12.75
N GLU A 563 5.15 5.54 -12.12
CA GLU A 563 6.29 6.29 -12.64
C GLU A 563 6.91 5.66 -13.89
N PHE A 564 6.45 4.49 -14.33
CA PHE A 564 7.13 3.63 -15.28
C PHE A 564 6.25 3.04 -16.37
N SER A 565 5.06 3.60 -16.65
CA SER A 565 4.37 3.14 -17.85
C SER A 565 5.17 3.55 -19.08
N SER A 566 5.82 2.56 -19.69
CA SER A 566 6.64 2.72 -20.90
C SER A 566 5.93 3.46 -22.04
N GLY A 567 4.61 3.40 -22.10
CA GLY A 567 3.80 4.09 -23.09
C GLY A 567 3.79 5.61 -23.01
N LEU A 568 4.14 6.23 -21.88
CA LEU A 568 4.20 7.68 -21.72
C LEU A 568 5.54 8.28 -22.13
N PHE A 569 6.62 7.49 -22.06
CA PHE A 569 7.95 7.95 -22.45
C PHE A 569 8.26 7.77 -23.93
N THR A 570 7.56 6.90 -24.64
CA THR A 570 7.84 6.58 -26.03
C THR A 570 7.34 7.60 -27.05
N GLY A 571 7.04 8.83 -26.67
CA GLY A 571 6.70 9.90 -27.61
C GLY A 571 5.56 9.57 -28.58
N ALA A 572 4.81 8.53 -28.31
CA ALA A 572 3.74 8.12 -29.15
C ALA A 572 2.64 9.18 -29.10
N SER A 573 2.53 9.87 -30.19
CA SER A 573 1.28 10.44 -30.64
C SER A 573 0.25 9.30 -30.62
N GLY A 574 -0.38 9.04 -29.57
CA GLY A 574 -1.37 7.98 -29.52
C GLY A 574 -2.26 8.19 -28.34
N SER A 575 -3.48 8.29 -28.61
CA SER A 575 -4.59 7.86 -27.81
C SER A 575 -4.40 6.41 -27.34
N ALA A 576 -3.33 6.11 -26.60
CA ALA A 576 -3.31 4.98 -25.70
C ALA A 576 -4.14 5.43 -24.50
N GLY A 577 -5.30 4.86 -24.31
CA GLY A 577 -6.33 5.27 -23.40
C GLY A 577 -5.85 5.57 -22.00
N ILE A 578 -5.51 6.81 -21.75
CA ILE A 578 -5.38 7.35 -20.41
C ILE A 578 -6.80 7.79 -20.07
N GLU A 579 -7.54 6.90 -19.47
CA GLU A 579 -8.83 7.28 -18.91
C GLU A 579 -8.54 8.21 -17.71
N THR A 580 -9.01 9.44 -17.85
CA THR A 580 -9.14 10.35 -16.73
C THR A 580 -10.24 9.82 -15.83
N VAL A 581 -9.88 9.06 -14.83
CA VAL A 581 -10.84 8.67 -13.81
C VAL A 581 -11.15 9.91 -12.99
N SER A 582 -12.32 10.48 -13.20
CA SER A 582 -12.92 11.47 -12.31
C SER A 582 -13.07 10.84 -10.92
N SER A 583 -12.89 11.63 -9.86
CA SER A 583 -13.02 11.13 -8.49
C SER A 583 -14.40 10.51 -8.28
N PHE A 584 -14.47 9.39 -7.59
CA PHE A 584 -15.69 8.63 -7.33
C PHE A 584 -16.83 9.47 -6.72
N SER A 585 -16.52 10.50 -5.94
CA SER A 585 -17.52 11.43 -5.38
C SER A 585 -18.35 12.18 -6.43
N THR A 586 -17.90 12.19 -7.71
CA THR A 586 -18.56 12.89 -8.83
C THR A 586 -19.05 11.96 -9.94
N ASP A 587 -18.64 10.67 -9.93
CA ASP A 587 -19.04 9.71 -10.97
C ASP A 587 -19.42 8.35 -10.34
N SER A 588 -20.73 8.09 -10.29
CA SER A 588 -21.29 6.83 -9.83
C SER A 588 -21.03 5.66 -10.78
N SER A 589 -20.45 5.92 -11.96
CA SER A 589 -20.14 4.94 -13.02
C SER A 589 -18.69 4.46 -13.02
N SER A 590 -17.84 4.89 -12.08
CA SER A 590 -16.42 4.53 -12.08
C SER A 590 -16.22 3.01 -11.96
N THR A 591 -15.48 2.45 -12.90
CA THR A 591 -15.20 1.02 -13.02
C THR A 591 -13.68 0.80 -12.86
N ASN A 592 -13.31 -0.18 -12.06
CA ASN A 592 -11.91 -0.60 -11.92
C ASN A 592 -11.58 -1.63 -12.99
N THR A 593 -10.46 -1.43 -13.70
CA THR A 593 -10.04 -2.34 -14.75
C THR A 593 -8.90 -3.23 -14.25
N VAL A 594 -9.07 -4.55 -14.41
CA VAL A 594 -8.06 -5.56 -14.07
C VAL A 594 -7.68 -6.30 -15.35
N GLY A 595 -6.38 -6.54 -15.56
CA GLY A 595 -5.88 -7.20 -16.75
C GLY A 595 -6.20 -8.68 -16.86
N SER A 596 -6.81 -9.06 -17.97
CA SER A 596 -7.07 -10.47 -18.26
C SER A 596 -5.77 -11.28 -18.33
N GLY A 597 -4.70 -10.73 -18.91
CA GLY A 597 -3.39 -11.39 -18.98
C GLY A 597 -2.79 -11.67 -17.60
N THR A 598 -2.88 -10.72 -16.69
CA THR A 598 -2.36 -10.89 -15.32
C THR A 598 -3.18 -11.91 -14.52
N ILE A 599 -4.52 -11.89 -14.66
CA ILE A 599 -5.37 -12.94 -14.05
C ILE A 599 -4.97 -14.30 -14.60
N GLN A 600 -4.76 -14.40 -15.93
CA GLN A 600 -4.30 -15.61 -16.60
C GLN A 600 -2.98 -16.13 -16.02
N ASP A 601 -1.98 -15.27 -15.83
CA ASP A 601 -0.67 -15.63 -15.30
C ASP A 601 -0.77 -16.14 -13.85
N LEU A 602 -1.57 -15.48 -13.01
CA LEU A 602 -1.84 -15.89 -11.64
C LEU A 602 -2.53 -17.26 -11.58
N LEU A 603 -3.58 -17.47 -12.39
CA LEU A 603 -4.26 -18.77 -12.47
C LEU A 603 -3.33 -19.86 -12.98
N THR A 604 -2.48 -19.56 -13.98
CA THR A 604 -1.47 -20.51 -14.49
C THR A 604 -0.44 -20.87 -13.41
N ALA A 605 -0.08 -19.93 -12.54
CA ALA A 605 0.78 -20.17 -11.38
C ALA A 605 0.08 -20.90 -10.21
N GLY A 606 -1.18 -21.30 -10.37
CA GLY A 606 -1.96 -22.00 -9.33
C GLY A 606 -2.53 -21.09 -8.25
N THR A 607 -2.51 -19.79 -8.43
CA THR A 607 -3.05 -18.82 -7.49
C THR A 607 -4.57 -18.75 -7.59
N ASP A 608 -5.26 -18.83 -6.45
CA ASP A 608 -6.70 -18.58 -6.38
C ASP A 608 -6.95 -17.07 -6.42
N VAL A 609 -7.74 -16.62 -7.41
CA VAL A 609 -8.06 -15.22 -7.63
C VAL A 609 -9.52 -14.95 -7.28
N TYR A 610 -9.74 -14.01 -6.37
CA TYR A 610 -11.07 -13.53 -6.00
C TYR A 610 -11.24 -12.09 -6.48
N LEU A 611 -12.15 -11.89 -7.42
CA LEU A 611 -12.62 -10.57 -7.82
C LEU A 611 -13.97 -10.36 -7.15
N ARG A 612 -14.01 -9.39 -6.24
CA ARG A 612 -15.23 -9.04 -5.54
C ARG A 612 -15.61 -7.60 -5.84
N ALA A 613 -16.85 -7.36 -6.19
CA ALA A 613 -17.37 -6.05 -6.46
C ALA A 613 -18.62 -5.76 -5.63
N ASN A 614 -18.72 -4.55 -5.09
CA ASN A 614 -19.93 -4.15 -4.38
C ASN A 614 -21.15 -4.02 -5.32
N GLN A 615 -20.91 -3.83 -6.62
CA GLN A 615 -21.94 -3.73 -7.63
C GLN A 615 -21.69 -4.77 -8.74
N ASP A 616 -20.95 -4.48 -9.79
CA ASP A 616 -20.90 -5.32 -11.00
C ASP A 616 -19.50 -5.84 -11.31
N ILE A 617 -19.45 -7.00 -11.97
CA ILE A 617 -18.24 -7.54 -12.58
C ILE A 617 -18.50 -7.82 -14.05
N THR A 618 -17.67 -7.24 -14.94
CA THR A 618 -17.74 -7.47 -16.39
C THR A 618 -16.42 -8.04 -16.90
N VAL A 619 -16.49 -9.18 -17.59
CA VAL A 619 -15.35 -9.77 -18.30
C VAL A 619 -15.46 -9.40 -19.78
N SER A 620 -14.74 -8.35 -20.18
CA SER A 620 -14.74 -7.82 -21.54
C SER A 620 -13.67 -8.42 -22.43
N ASN A 621 -12.62 -9.01 -21.85
CA ASN A 621 -11.55 -9.67 -22.59
C ASN A 621 -11.25 -11.08 -22.06
N ALA A 622 -10.72 -11.94 -22.93
CA ALA A 622 -10.52 -13.33 -22.64
C ALA A 622 -9.48 -13.57 -21.54
N ILE A 623 -9.79 -14.49 -20.63
CA ILE A 623 -8.87 -15.07 -19.66
C ILE A 623 -8.53 -16.46 -20.18
N SER A 624 -7.25 -16.71 -20.55
CA SER A 624 -6.83 -17.95 -21.20
C SER A 624 -5.70 -18.63 -20.43
N ALA A 625 -5.95 -19.02 -19.18
CA ALA A 625 -4.97 -19.79 -18.41
C ALA A 625 -4.77 -21.16 -19.03
N THR A 626 -3.51 -21.55 -19.27
CA THR A 626 -3.15 -22.80 -19.92
C THR A 626 -2.04 -23.54 -19.16
N GLY A 627 -2.16 -24.85 -19.09
CA GLY A 627 -1.15 -25.69 -18.43
C GLY A 627 -1.28 -25.74 -16.90
N GLY A 628 -0.65 -26.71 -16.29
CA GLY A 628 -0.55 -26.82 -14.83
C GLY A 628 -1.83 -27.27 -14.11
N SER A 629 -1.79 -27.16 -12.80
CA SER A 629 -2.93 -27.28 -11.88
C SER A 629 -3.50 -25.87 -11.63
N GLY A 630 -4.31 -25.37 -12.54
CA GLY A 630 -4.78 -23.98 -12.49
C GLY A 630 -5.38 -23.57 -11.15
N GLY A 631 -5.14 -22.29 -10.77
CA GLY A 631 -5.81 -21.66 -9.65
C GLY A 631 -7.29 -21.49 -9.90
N ASN A 632 -8.06 -21.29 -8.85
CA ASN A 632 -9.49 -21.07 -8.93
C ASN A 632 -9.79 -19.59 -9.20
N LEU A 633 -10.84 -19.33 -9.98
CA LEU A 633 -11.32 -17.96 -10.22
C LEU A 633 -12.69 -17.80 -9.58
N SER A 634 -12.86 -16.80 -8.73
CA SER A 634 -14.13 -16.46 -8.11
C SER A 634 -14.52 -15.02 -8.46
N LEU A 635 -15.68 -14.86 -9.10
CA LEU A 635 -16.31 -13.59 -9.40
C LEU A 635 -17.51 -13.43 -8.47
N LEU A 636 -17.48 -12.45 -7.55
CA LEU A 636 -18.50 -12.22 -6.55
C LEU A 636 -19.02 -10.79 -6.65
N ALA A 637 -20.23 -10.61 -7.10
CA ALA A 637 -20.84 -9.29 -7.32
C ALA A 637 -22.06 -9.07 -6.40
N GLY A 638 -22.16 -7.87 -5.87
CA GLY A 638 -23.39 -7.47 -5.16
C GLY A 638 -24.57 -7.36 -6.10
N ARG A 639 -24.33 -7.10 -7.42
CA ARG A 639 -25.38 -7.08 -8.44
C ARG A 639 -25.02 -8.03 -9.59
N ASP A 640 -24.52 -7.54 -10.72
CA ASP A 640 -24.42 -8.31 -11.95
C ASP A 640 -23.04 -8.93 -12.19
N ILE A 641 -23.06 -10.10 -12.84
CA ILE A 641 -21.86 -10.67 -13.47
C ILE A 641 -22.14 -10.83 -14.96
N THR A 642 -21.36 -10.14 -15.80
CA THR A 642 -21.47 -10.23 -17.25
C THR A 642 -20.16 -10.75 -17.86
N ILE A 643 -20.22 -11.86 -18.57
CA ILE A 643 -19.08 -12.49 -19.24
C ILE A 643 -19.27 -12.32 -20.75
N ASN A 644 -18.53 -11.37 -21.35
CA ASN A 644 -18.56 -11.07 -22.78
C ASN A 644 -17.41 -11.72 -23.57
N SER A 645 -16.45 -12.33 -22.88
CA SER A 645 -15.29 -12.96 -23.50
C SER A 645 -14.95 -14.28 -22.81
N ASN A 646 -14.26 -15.16 -23.52
CA ASN A 646 -14.00 -16.52 -23.08
C ASN A 646 -13.18 -16.57 -21.77
N ILE A 647 -13.50 -17.56 -20.92
CA ILE A 647 -12.74 -17.86 -19.70
C ILE A 647 -12.24 -19.28 -19.77
N THR A 648 -10.91 -19.47 -19.63
CA THR A 648 -10.27 -20.76 -19.45
C THR A 648 -9.44 -20.75 -18.15
N THR A 649 -9.68 -21.69 -17.21
CA THR A 649 -9.04 -21.71 -15.88
C THR A 649 -7.95 -22.75 -15.71
N ALA A 650 -7.51 -23.44 -16.78
CA ALA A 650 -6.51 -24.50 -16.72
C ALA A 650 -6.78 -25.58 -15.65
N ASN A 651 -8.00 -26.08 -15.58
CA ASN A 651 -8.52 -27.06 -14.61
C ASN A 651 -8.83 -26.52 -13.20
N GLY A 652 -8.70 -25.22 -12.94
CA GLY A 652 -9.19 -24.60 -11.71
C GLY A 652 -10.71 -24.44 -11.72
N ASP A 653 -11.33 -24.34 -10.54
CA ASP A 653 -12.74 -24.10 -10.39
C ASP A 653 -13.09 -22.66 -10.77
N LEU A 654 -14.28 -22.44 -11.33
CA LEU A 654 -14.85 -21.11 -11.55
C LEU A 654 -16.12 -20.93 -10.72
N THR A 655 -16.12 -19.92 -9.88
CA THR A 655 -17.32 -19.53 -9.11
C THR A 655 -17.84 -18.19 -9.61
N LEU A 656 -19.11 -18.15 -9.99
CA LEU A 656 -19.88 -16.96 -10.36
C LEU A 656 -20.97 -16.78 -9.32
N ARG A 657 -20.93 -15.69 -8.54
CA ARG A 657 -21.91 -15.45 -7.48
C ARG A 657 -22.41 -14.01 -7.57
N ALA A 658 -23.68 -13.85 -7.90
CA ALA A 658 -24.35 -12.55 -7.97
C ALA A 658 -25.33 -12.40 -6.79
N ASN A 659 -25.79 -11.18 -6.52
CA ASN A 659 -26.60 -10.82 -5.37
C ASN A 659 -25.94 -11.20 -4.03
N THR A 660 -24.57 -11.09 -3.98
CA THR A 660 -23.83 -11.47 -2.77
C THR A 660 -24.20 -10.57 -1.61
N SER A 661 -24.33 -11.18 -0.43
CA SER A 661 -24.78 -10.48 0.78
C SER A 661 -23.69 -9.62 1.44
N THR A 662 -24.10 -8.78 2.38
CA THR A 662 -23.16 -8.01 3.23
C THR A 662 -22.24 -8.92 4.04
N SER A 663 -22.61 -10.16 4.28
CA SER A 663 -21.76 -11.15 4.96
C SER A 663 -20.58 -11.61 4.12
N TYR A 664 -20.61 -11.38 2.81
CA TYR A 664 -19.48 -11.54 1.90
C TYR A 664 -18.70 -10.23 1.71
N GLY A 665 -19.03 -9.19 2.47
CA GLY A 665 -18.35 -7.92 2.47
C GLY A 665 -18.90 -6.89 1.48
N VAL A 666 -20.01 -7.16 0.80
CA VAL A 666 -20.68 -6.16 -0.04
C VAL A 666 -21.12 -4.97 0.81
N VAL A 667 -20.77 -3.78 0.36
CA VAL A 667 -21.22 -2.53 0.99
C VAL A 667 -22.59 -2.17 0.43
N ASP A 668 -23.65 -2.32 1.24
CA ASP A 668 -25.03 -2.15 0.84
C ASP A 668 -25.30 -0.83 0.10
N SER A 669 -24.78 0.28 0.60
CA SER A 669 -24.94 1.61 -0.02
C SER A 669 -24.33 1.75 -1.41
N GLN A 670 -23.47 0.82 -1.82
CA GLN A 670 -22.77 0.82 -3.10
C GLN A 670 -23.31 -0.19 -4.11
N ARG A 671 -24.18 -1.09 -3.68
CA ARG A 671 -24.75 -2.11 -4.56
C ARG A 671 -25.57 -1.54 -5.70
N GLY A 672 -26.23 -0.42 -5.52
CA GLY A 672 -27.15 0.13 -6.52
C GLY A 672 -28.47 -0.64 -6.63
N SER A 673 -29.44 -0.11 -7.37
CA SER A 673 -30.72 -0.77 -7.66
C SER A 673 -30.64 -1.66 -8.89
N GLY A 674 -31.59 -2.56 -9.07
CA GLY A 674 -31.72 -3.49 -10.19
C GLY A 674 -31.55 -4.95 -9.80
N THR A 675 -32.01 -5.84 -10.69
CA THR A 675 -31.86 -7.30 -10.53
C THR A 675 -30.40 -7.69 -10.62
N ALA A 676 -30.03 -8.73 -9.89
CA ALA A 676 -28.70 -9.29 -9.89
C ALA A 676 -28.65 -10.51 -10.83
N ASP A 677 -28.13 -10.32 -12.02
CA ASP A 677 -28.09 -11.34 -13.06
C ASP A 677 -26.68 -11.94 -13.22
N ILE A 678 -26.61 -13.22 -13.62
CA ILE A 678 -25.41 -13.84 -14.16
C ILE A 678 -25.64 -14.06 -15.66
N THR A 679 -24.88 -13.39 -16.52
CA THR A 679 -25.00 -13.48 -17.97
C THR A 679 -23.69 -13.92 -18.60
N ASN A 680 -23.65 -15.13 -19.15
CA ASN A 680 -22.52 -15.64 -19.93
C ASN A 680 -22.87 -15.59 -21.43
N ASN A 681 -22.27 -14.64 -22.14
CA ASN A 681 -22.38 -14.45 -23.59
C ASN A 681 -21.23 -15.13 -24.38
N ALA A 682 -20.34 -15.84 -23.68
CA ALA A 682 -19.13 -16.40 -24.25
C ALA A 682 -19.00 -17.91 -23.94
N THR A 683 -17.80 -18.46 -24.14
CA THR A 683 -17.50 -19.84 -23.76
C THR A 683 -16.67 -19.88 -22.48
N ILE A 684 -17.09 -20.69 -21.52
CA ILE A 684 -16.35 -21.02 -20.31
C ILE A 684 -15.77 -22.44 -20.46
N ASN A 685 -14.47 -22.58 -20.17
CA ASN A 685 -13.76 -23.87 -20.15
C ASN A 685 -12.97 -24.00 -18.83
N ALA A 686 -13.48 -24.77 -17.91
CA ALA A 686 -12.81 -25.06 -16.65
C ALA A 686 -12.04 -26.42 -16.68
N GLY A 687 -11.97 -27.08 -17.82
CA GLY A 687 -11.28 -28.37 -17.92
C GLY A 687 -11.87 -29.41 -16.97
N SER A 688 -11.07 -29.93 -16.04
CA SER A 688 -11.54 -30.84 -14.97
C SER A 688 -12.10 -30.11 -13.76
N GLY A 689 -12.00 -28.79 -13.65
CA GLY A 689 -12.55 -27.99 -12.58
C GLY A 689 -14.08 -27.90 -12.62
N THR A 690 -14.66 -27.39 -11.55
CA THR A 690 -16.11 -27.19 -11.40
C THR A 690 -16.49 -25.76 -11.76
N VAL A 691 -17.55 -25.58 -12.54
CA VAL A 691 -18.20 -24.26 -12.70
C VAL A 691 -19.41 -24.19 -11.77
N THR A 692 -19.44 -23.20 -10.92
CA THR A 692 -20.55 -22.94 -9.98
C THR A 692 -21.12 -21.55 -10.23
N ALA A 693 -22.40 -21.44 -10.57
CA ALA A 693 -23.14 -20.18 -10.76
C ALA A 693 -24.26 -20.09 -9.71
N VAL A 694 -24.30 -19.01 -8.96
CA VAL A 694 -25.26 -18.83 -7.85
C VAL A 694 -25.81 -17.43 -7.81
N ILE A 695 -27.14 -17.31 -7.70
CA ILE A 695 -27.79 -16.08 -7.23
C ILE A 695 -28.01 -16.25 -5.73
N ASP A 696 -27.32 -15.43 -4.93
CA ASP A 696 -27.45 -15.46 -3.47
C ASP A 696 -28.74 -14.79 -2.98
N GLY A 697 -29.11 -15.06 -1.74
CA GLY A 697 -30.29 -14.48 -1.12
C GLY A 697 -30.14 -13.05 -0.62
N GLY A 698 -29.09 -12.30 -1.05
CA GLY A 698 -28.91 -10.89 -0.78
C GLY A 698 -29.04 -10.42 0.68
N THR A 699 -28.82 -11.30 1.65
CA THR A 699 -29.07 -11.01 3.07
C THR A 699 -28.30 -9.76 3.52
N GLY A 700 -29.05 -8.81 4.09
CA GLY A 700 -28.49 -7.54 4.57
C GLY A 700 -28.38 -6.46 3.50
N LEU A 701 -28.84 -6.70 2.26
CA LEU A 701 -28.93 -5.71 1.20
C LEU A 701 -30.30 -5.02 1.20
N THR A 702 -30.29 -3.71 1.06
CA THR A 702 -31.52 -2.90 0.90
C THR A 702 -32.15 -3.12 -0.48
N ASN A 703 -31.30 -3.33 -1.50
CA ASN A 703 -31.72 -3.57 -2.88
C ASN A 703 -31.62 -5.06 -3.27
N ASP A 704 -31.94 -5.97 -2.35
CA ASP A 704 -31.97 -7.39 -2.61
C ASP A 704 -33.00 -7.71 -3.72
N GLN A 705 -32.52 -8.00 -4.92
CA GLN A 705 -33.33 -8.30 -6.10
C GLN A 705 -32.65 -9.43 -6.90
N PRO A 706 -32.90 -10.70 -6.54
CA PRO A 706 -32.36 -11.82 -7.29
C PRO A 706 -32.93 -11.86 -8.71
N GLY A 707 -32.06 -12.15 -9.69
CA GLY A 707 -32.34 -12.15 -11.11
C GLY A 707 -32.17 -13.51 -11.77
N ASN A 708 -31.69 -13.50 -13.00
CA ASN A 708 -31.62 -14.66 -13.87
C ASN A 708 -30.18 -15.22 -13.96
N ILE A 709 -30.05 -16.49 -14.35
CA ILE A 709 -28.79 -17.10 -14.74
C ILE A 709 -28.85 -17.52 -16.20
N SER A 710 -28.04 -16.91 -17.05
CA SER A 710 -27.77 -17.35 -18.43
C SER A 710 -26.41 -18.04 -18.47
N LEU A 711 -26.39 -19.36 -18.51
CA LEU A 711 -25.15 -20.16 -18.45
C LEU A 711 -24.37 -20.13 -19.77
N GLY A 712 -25.03 -19.81 -20.91
CA GLY A 712 -24.39 -19.85 -22.24
C GLY A 712 -23.76 -21.20 -22.55
N THR A 713 -22.47 -21.19 -22.98
CA THR A 713 -21.70 -22.39 -23.30
C THR A 713 -20.66 -22.68 -22.22
N ILE A 714 -20.72 -23.85 -21.57
CA ILE A 714 -19.78 -24.25 -20.50
C ILE A 714 -19.24 -25.65 -20.77
N THR A 715 -17.93 -25.81 -20.69
CA THR A 715 -17.21 -27.10 -20.60
C THR A 715 -16.46 -27.17 -19.27
N ALA A 716 -16.72 -28.19 -18.45
CA ALA A 716 -16.14 -28.29 -17.14
C ALA A 716 -16.05 -29.74 -16.65
N GLY A 717 -15.41 -30.02 -15.53
CA GLY A 717 -15.51 -31.30 -14.83
C GLY A 717 -16.90 -31.54 -14.28
N ALA A 718 -17.45 -30.49 -13.63
CA ALA A 718 -18.84 -30.48 -13.17
C ALA A 718 -19.44 -29.06 -13.30
N ILE A 719 -20.76 -28.96 -13.39
CA ILE A 719 -21.50 -27.72 -13.55
C ILE A 719 -22.61 -27.67 -12.50
N ASN A 720 -22.60 -26.66 -11.66
CA ASN A 720 -23.63 -26.38 -10.66
C ASN A 720 -24.23 -25.01 -10.91
N ALA A 721 -25.54 -24.90 -10.98
CA ALA A 721 -26.25 -23.63 -11.07
C ALA A 721 -27.39 -23.58 -10.06
N THR A 722 -27.41 -22.56 -9.22
CA THR A 722 -28.44 -22.35 -8.21
C THR A 722 -29.02 -20.95 -8.36
N GLY A 723 -30.23 -20.85 -8.83
CA GLY A 723 -31.01 -19.62 -8.86
C GLY A 723 -31.74 -19.39 -7.53
N ASP A 724 -32.36 -18.24 -7.40
CA ASP A 724 -33.20 -17.93 -6.26
C ASP A 724 -34.42 -18.90 -6.17
N SER A 725 -34.99 -19.05 -4.97
CA SER A 725 -36.08 -19.96 -4.74
C SER A 725 -37.47 -19.39 -5.05
N ALA A 726 -37.59 -18.09 -5.24
CA ALA A 726 -38.84 -17.36 -5.40
C ALA A 726 -38.97 -16.60 -6.73
N THR A 727 -37.85 -16.37 -7.45
CA THR A 727 -37.82 -15.58 -8.69
C THR A 727 -36.67 -16.01 -9.60
N GLY A 728 -36.69 -15.51 -10.83
CA GLY A 728 -35.62 -15.69 -11.81
C GLY A 728 -35.70 -16.99 -12.61
N THR A 729 -35.03 -17.00 -13.74
CA THR A 729 -34.99 -18.11 -14.70
C THR A 729 -33.55 -18.53 -15.00
N ILE A 730 -33.29 -19.83 -15.00
CA ILE A 730 -32.01 -20.39 -15.46
C ILE A 730 -32.13 -20.87 -16.90
N THR A 731 -31.23 -20.39 -17.77
CA THR A 731 -31.11 -20.79 -19.18
C THR A 731 -29.70 -21.27 -19.51
N GLY A 732 -29.52 -21.98 -20.63
CA GLY A 732 -28.22 -22.40 -21.11
C GLY A 732 -28.21 -22.81 -22.59
N THR A 733 -27.04 -22.67 -23.24
CA THR A 733 -26.87 -23.08 -24.64
C THR A 733 -26.28 -24.49 -24.75
N SER A 734 -25.11 -24.69 -24.17
CA SER A 734 -24.43 -25.99 -24.22
C SER A 734 -23.66 -26.25 -22.92
N LEU A 735 -24.04 -27.28 -22.18
CA LEU A 735 -23.43 -27.63 -20.90
C LEU A 735 -22.77 -29.00 -21.03
N THR A 736 -21.45 -29.03 -21.01
CA THR A 736 -20.65 -30.28 -21.14
C THR A 736 -19.87 -30.54 -19.85
N ALA A 737 -20.14 -31.68 -19.23
CA ALA A 737 -19.44 -32.11 -18.01
C ALA A 737 -18.59 -33.37 -18.26
N SER A 738 -17.31 -33.34 -17.91
CA SER A 738 -16.34 -34.38 -18.24
C SER A 738 -16.00 -35.36 -17.10
N ASN A 739 -16.44 -35.13 -15.86
CA ASN A 739 -16.18 -36.03 -14.74
C ASN A 739 -17.02 -37.31 -14.84
N ASN A 740 -16.50 -38.43 -14.34
CA ASN A 740 -17.12 -39.75 -14.47
C ASN A 740 -17.91 -40.19 -13.24
N SER A 741 -17.82 -39.50 -12.13
CA SER A 741 -18.38 -39.93 -10.85
C SER A 741 -19.39 -38.94 -10.31
N GLY A 742 -20.55 -39.43 -9.93
CA GLY A 742 -21.63 -38.63 -9.33
C GLY A 742 -22.45 -37.83 -10.35
N ARG A 743 -23.24 -36.91 -9.84
CA ARG A 743 -23.99 -35.95 -10.66
C ARG A 743 -23.09 -34.79 -11.03
N THR A 744 -22.81 -34.67 -12.31
CA THR A 744 -21.83 -33.69 -12.81
C THR A 744 -22.48 -32.41 -13.36
N VAL A 745 -23.79 -32.42 -13.61
CA VAL A 745 -24.61 -31.23 -13.91
C VAL A 745 -25.77 -31.16 -12.93
N ASN A 746 -25.79 -30.11 -12.10
CA ASN A 746 -26.85 -29.84 -11.12
C ASN A 746 -27.38 -28.43 -11.33
N ILE A 747 -28.65 -28.32 -11.68
CA ILE A 747 -29.32 -27.03 -11.89
C ILE A 747 -30.56 -26.98 -11.01
N SER A 748 -30.70 -25.91 -10.24
CA SER A 748 -31.87 -25.72 -9.35
C SER A 748 -32.23 -24.24 -9.33
N GLY A 749 -33.49 -23.89 -9.57
CA GLY A 749 -33.95 -22.51 -9.55
C GLY A 749 -35.48 -22.41 -9.61
N TYR A 750 -36.01 -21.21 -9.39
CA TYR A 750 -37.43 -20.94 -9.40
C TYR A 750 -38.06 -21.36 -10.73
N GLU A 751 -37.54 -20.80 -11.85
CA GLU A 751 -37.91 -21.24 -13.18
C GLU A 751 -36.68 -21.78 -13.95
N ILE A 752 -36.93 -22.79 -14.78
CA ILE A 752 -35.94 -23.31 -15.73
C ILE A 752 -36.47 -23.04 -17.14
N GLY A 753 -35.75 -22.18 -17.87
CA GLY A 753 -36.02 -21.87 -19.28
C GLY A 753 -35.33 -22.88 -20.20
N THR A 754 -35.04 -22.44 -21.43
CA THR A 754 -34.43 -23.33 -22.41
C THR A 754 -32.96 -23.63 -22.04
N ILE A 755 -32.61 -24.92 -21.98
CA ILE A 755 -31.25 -25.43 -21.99
C ILE A 755 -31.14 -26.31 -23.23
N SER A 756 -30.39 -25.85 -24.24
CA SER A 756 -30.41 -26.51 -25.56
C SER A 756 -29.66 -27.84 -25.58
N THR A 757 -28.57 -27.95 -24.83
CA THR A 757 -27.78 -29.21 -24.78
C THR A 757 -27.20 -29.45 -23.39
N ILE A 758 -27.34 -30.66 -22.89
CA ILE A 758 -26.58 -31.17 -21.72
C ILE A 758 -25.84 -32.42 -22.18
N SER A 759 -24.50 -32.43 -22.03
CA SER A 759 -23.65 -33.57 -22.32
C SER A 759 -22.85 -33.95 -21.09
N THR A 760 -22.93 -35.23 -20.69
CA THR A 760 -22.14 -35.75 -19.56
C THR A 760 -21.36 -36.97 -20.01
N LYS A 761 -20.13 -37.12 -19.47
CA LYS A 761 -19.32 -38.29 -19.74
C LYS A 761 -19.81 -39.50 -18.92
N GLY A 762 -20.18 -40.61 -19.59
CA GLY A 762 -20.77 -41.78 -18.96
C GLY A 762 -22.28 -41.89 -19.21
N ASN A 763 -22.97 -42.79 -18.53
CA ASN A 763 -24.40 -43.00 -18.71
C ASN A 763 -25.21 -41.74 -18.42
N ASN A 764 -26.27 -41.48 -19.16
CA ASN A 764 -27.12 -40.29 -19.20
C ASN A 764 -27.84 -39.93 -17.87
N THR A 765 -27.45 -40.45 -16.74
CA THR A 765 -28.05 -40.21 -15.41
C THR A 765 -27.26 -39.19 -14.57
N ASN A 766 -26.18 -38.61 -15.12
CA ASN A 766 -25.26 -37.74 -14.33
C ASN A 766 -25.69 -36.29 -14.30
N TRP A 767 -26.92 -35.96 -14.68
CA TRP A 767 -27.45 -34.61 -14.51
C TRP A 767 -28.71 -34.56 -13.69
N ARG A 768 -28.99 -33.41 -13.07
CA ARG A 768 -30.23 -33.12 -12.34
C ARG A 768 -30.63 -31.66 -12.62
N VAL A 769 -31.89 -31.50 -13.00
CA VAL A 769 -32.50 -30.18 -13.14
C VAL A 769 -33.72 -30.17 -12.20
N THR A 770 -33.78 -29.16 -11.33
CA THR A 770 -34.86 -29.01 -10.33
C THR A 770 -35.48 -27.63 -10.48
N ARG A 771 -36.77 -27.59 -10.79
CA ARG A 771 -37.60 -26.40 -10.79
C ARG A 771 -38.26 -26.28 -9.40
N LEU A 772 -38.24 -25.10 -8.81
CA LEU A 772 -38.75 -24.84 -7.48
C LEU A 772 -40.14 -24.20 -7.50
N ASN A 773 -40.58 -23.61 -8.61
CA ASN A 773 -41.94 -23.09 -8.79
C ASN A 773 -42.96 -24.23 -8.88
N SER A 774 -43.77 -24.40 -7.86
CA SER A 774 -44.77 -25.46 -7.78
C SER A 774 -46.09 -25.13 -8.48
N SER A 775 -46.26 -23.91 -9.01
CA SER A 775 -47.52 -23.45 -9.58
C SER A 775 -47.72 -23.73 -11.08
N THR A 776 -46.72 -24.29 -11.76
CA THR A 776 -46.76 -24.61 -13.17
C THR A 776 -46.42 -26.07 -13.45
N ASP A 777 -46.93 -26.56 -14.56
CA ASP A 777 -46.85 -27.94 -14.99
C ASP A 777 -45.39 -28.45 -15.00
N ASN A 778 -45.14 -29.65 -14.46
CA ASN A 778 -43.82 -30.30 -14.35
C ASN A 778 -43.26 -30.78 -15.69
N SER A 779 -43.80 -30.35 -16.82
CA SER A 779 -43.28 -30.70 -18.15
C SER A 779 -42.02 -29.86 -18.49
N PHE A 780 -40.83 -30.41 -18.37
CA PHE A 780 -39.59 -29.86 -18.91
C PHE A 780 -39.55 -29.96 -20.43
N SER A 781 -40.50 -29.33 -21.13
CA SER A 781 -40.64 -29.39 -22.60
C SER A 781 -39.43 -28.77 -23.34
N ASN A 782 -38.53 -28.08 -22.61
CA ASN A 782 -37.40 -27.35 -23.16
C ASN A 782 -36.02 -27.96 -22.77
N LEU A 783 -36.00 -29.09 -22.14
CA LEU A 783 -34.74 -29.81 -22.01
C LEU A 783 -34.46 -30.56 -23.32
N PRO A 784 -33.21 -30.67 -23.77
CA PRO A 784 -32.88 -31.46 -24.92
C PRO A 784 -33.44 -32.86 -24.70
N SER A 785 -34.02 -33.43 -25.75
CA SER A 785 -34.27 -34.87 -25.77
C SER A 785 -32.93 -35.52 -25.47
N ALA A 786 -32.78 -36.04 -24.26
CA ALA A 786 -31.60 -36.81 -23.96
C ALA A 786 -31.49 -37.86 -25.02
N ASP A 787 -30.33 -38.09 -25.57
CA ASP A 787 -30.00 -39.35 -26.14
C ASP A 787 -30.07 -40.36 -24.99
N PHE A 788 -31.24 -40.88 -24.75
CA PHE A 788 -31.54 -41.90 -23.74
C PHE A 788 -30.93 -43.22 -24.10
#